data_12cdb2b99a262e58572b089723688e99
#
_entry.id   12cdb2b99a262e58572b089723688e99
#
_cell.length_a   1.000
_cell.length_b   1.000
_cell.length_c   1.000
_cell.angle_alpha   90.00
_cell.angle_beta   90.00
_cell.angle_gamma   90.00
#
_symmetry.space_group_name_H-M   'P 1'
#
loop_
_entity.id
_entity.type
_entity.pdbx_description
1 polymer ?
#
loop_
_entity_poly.entity_id
_entity_poly.type
_entity_poly.pdbx_seq_one_letter_code
_entity_poly.pdbx_strand_id
1 'polypeptide(L)'
;MIEMDQIDSKAASSLEGYLVRKDLVRTFSRQFPVPTYVVEFLLGRYCASTEQDEIDEGLEIVQRQLKSRTVKAGEEELFKARTREKGEIKIIDLITARLDAKTDSYVATLPSLRLTDVRICPELVNRHERMLTGGFYAEITVSYDAAIAQETKGRPFGVDSLREIQLSQRDVLDILAEARKSFTTDEWKEFLLRSVGIEPNGLSRRQRDALMLRMVPFVERNYNLVELGPRGTGKSHLFQQVSPYAHLLSGGKATVAKMFVNNATGQRGLVCQYDVVCFDEVSGISFDQKDGVNIMKGYMESGEFSRGKESIRADGSIVLVGNFEVDVEHQQRIGHLFGPMPPEMKDDTAFMDRIHAFLPGWDVPKISRELLTNHFGLVSDFLSECWSQLRYQSRVSVLQNRVFFGGALSGRDTNAVNKTVSGLLKLLYPGEGEVPEEDIEWAVRVAMEARRRVKEQQKRIGAAEFRNTHFSYVMGADGVEKFVSTPELQSENSIGGDPLEPGQVWTISPGGGGGTPGTLPYRDQRRPRFGRQDPQQTRAAGLQGKHGLCRAEPLRPLYATGRGQRPSSPRIHRPTPSLRRIQVRRETRHGIPPCALHGSLEEECPWRAHHRGRGQFGRVYRARSQRRHHCRDCRRKRRLGTLDARRLPASAY
;
A
#
# COMPACT_ATOMS: atom_id res chain seq x y z
N MET A 1 -4.31 -5.82 -36.98
CA MET A 1 -4.04 -4.42 -36.59
C MET A 1 -4.97 -4.08 -35.45
N ILE A 2 -4.48 -3.43 -34.41
CA ILE A 2 -5.35 -2.89 -33.36
C ILE A 2 -5.95 -1.61 -33.94
N GLU A 3 -7.27 -1.47 -33.87
CA GLU A 3 -7.94 -0.24 -34.24
C GLU A 3 -7.62 0.81 -33.17
N MET A 4 -6.92 1.86 -33.57
CA MET A 4 -6.55 2.97 -32.68
C MET A 4 -7.81 3.76 -32.35
N ASP A 5 -8.06 3.94 -31.05
CA ASP A 5 -9.18 4.75 -30.59
C ASP A 5 -8.78 6.22 -30.36
N GLN A 6 -9.74 7.02 -29.87
CA GLN A 6 -9.52 8.44 -29.62
C GLN A 6 -8.46 8.69 -28.53
N ILE A 7 -8.38 7.82 -27.51
CA ILE A 7 -7.40 7.92 -26.42
C ILE A 7 -6.00 7.65 -26.97
N ASP A 8 -5.84 6.62 -27.83
CA ASP A 8 -4.58 6.33 -28.48
C ASP A 8 -4.08 7.49 -29.34
N SER A 9 -4.99 8.11 -30.10
CA SER A 9 -4.66 9.25 -30.96
C SER A 9 -4.21 10.47 -30.16
N LYS A 10 -4.90 10.77 -29.05
CA LYS A 10 -4.51 11.85 -28.12
C LYS A 10 -3.17 11.56 -27.45
N ALA A 11 -2.95 10.32 -27.02
CA ALA A 11 -1.69 9.90 -26.42
C ALA A 11 -0.54 10.05 -27.42
N ALA A 12 -0.69 9.53 -28.62
CA ALA A 12 0.33 9.60 -29.67
C ALA A 12 0.76 11.04 -29.98
N SER A 13 -0.19 11.99 -30.00
CA SER A 13 0.09 13.39 -30.29
C SER A 13 0.71 14.16 -29.12
N SER A 14 0.45 13.78 -27.87
CA SER A 14 0.88 14.54 -26.67
C SER A 14 2.03 13.92 -25.89
N LEU A 15 2.33 12.63 -26.13
CA LEU A 15 3.31 11.84 -25.38
C LEU A 15 4.27 11.06 -26.32
N GLU A 16 4.61 11.65 -27.46
CA GLU A 16 5.55 11.07 -28.42
C GLU A 16 6.87 10.68 -27.73
N GLY A 17 7.33 9.45 -27.96
CA GLY A 17 8.56 8.90 -27.34
C GLY A 17 8.38 8.31 -25.94
N TYR A 18 7.20 8.46 -25.30
CA TYR A 18 6.92 7.93 -23.97
C TYR A 18 5.85 6.84 -23.96
N LEU A 19 5.46 6.36 -25.13
CA LEU A 19 4.41 5.37 -25.30
C LEU A 19 4.96 4.00 -25.70
N VAL A 20 4.21 2.97 -25.31
CA VAL A 20 4.45 1.59 -25.72
C VAL A 20 3.13 0.86 -25.93
N ARG A 21 3.10 0.00 -26.95
CA ARG A 21 1.98 -0.92 -27.18
C ARG A 21 2.04 -2.06 -26.17
N LYS A 22 1.02 -2.19 -25.33
CA LYS A 22 1.02 -3.17 -24.24
C LYS A 22 0.84 -4.62 -24.70
N ASP A 23 0.31 -4.87 -25.90
CA ASP A 23 0.27 -6.21 -26.50
C ASP A 23 1.66 -6.74 -26.84
N LEU A 24 2.56 -5.88 -27.37
CA LEU A 24 3.93 -6.25 -27.68
C LEU A 24 4.72 -6.58 -26.40
N VAL A 25 4.50 -5.82 -25.34
CA VAL A 25 5.13 -6.07 -24.04
C VAL A 25 4.84 -7.47 -23.53
N ARG A 26 3.60 -7.93 -23.61
CA ARG A 26 3.18 -9.27 -23.16
C ARG A 26 3.84 -10.41 -23.94
N THR A 27 4.14 -10.18 -25.19
CA THR A 27 4.79 -11.17 -26.04
C THR A 27 6.22 -11.45 -25.58
N PHE A 28 6.92 -10.42 -25.08
CA PHE A 28 8.33 -10.50 -24.71
C PHE A 28 8.57 -10.72 -23.23
N SER A 29 7.75 -10.15 -22.33
CA SER A 29 8.00 -10.17 -20.88
C SER A 29 8.08 -11.58 -20.27
N ARG A 30 7.46 -12.58 -20.90
CA ARG A 30 7.50 -13.98 -20.44
C ARG A 30 8.70 -14.78 -20.97
N GLN A 31 9.43 -14.24 -21.96
CA GLN A 31 10.52 -14.97 -22.64
C GLN A 31 11.88 -14.68 -22.01
N PHE A 32 12.02 -13.54 -21.32
CA PHE A 32 13.29 -13.05 -20.82
C PHE A 32 13.26 -12.82 -19.30
N PRO A 33 14.35 -13.10 -18.58
CA PRO A 33 14.42 -12.95 -17.13
C PRO A 33 14.71 -11.49 -16.71
N VAL A 34 13.94 -10.55 -17.23
CA VAL A 34 14.02 -9.13 -16.89
C VAL A 34 12.65 -8.59 -16.53
N PRO A 35 12.56 -7.57 -15.68
CA PRO A 35 11.30 -6.92 -15.36
C PRO A 35 10.59 -6.34 -16.60
N THR A 36 9.27 -6.26 -16.54
CA THR A 36 8.46 -5.79 -17.67
C THR A 36 8.85 -4.37 -18.11
N TYR A 37 9.18 -3.48 -17.19
CA TYR A 37 9.58 -2.10 -17.55
C TYR A 37 10.87 -2.03 -18.38
N VAL A 38 11.79 -3.01 -18.23
CA VAL A 38 12.98 -3.12 -19.08
C VAL A 38 12.61 -3.46 -20.52
N VAL A 39 11.64 -4.38 -20.68
CA VAL A 39 11.11 -4.74 -22.00
C VAL A 39 10.38 -3.56 -22.63
N GLU A 40 9.56 -2.85 -21.86
CA GLU A 40 8.82 -1.67 -22.30
C GLU A 40 9.75 -0.55 -22.76
N PHE A 41 10.84 -0.30 -22.05
CA PHE A 41 11.84 0.70 -22.43
C PHE A 41 12.44 0.40 -23.80
N LEU A 42 12.79 -0.87 -24.04
CA LEU A 42 13.34 -1.27 -25.34
C LEU A 42 12.30 -1.19 -26.45
N LEU A 43 11.07 -1.65 -26.19
CA LEU A 43 9.97 -1.57 -27.15
C LEU A 43 9.58 -0.12 -27.47
N GLY A 44 9.48 0.74 -26.45
CA GLY A 44 9.21 2.16 -26.64
C GLY A 44 10.27 2.86 -27.48
N ARG A 45 11.51 2.37 -27.43
CA ARG A 45 12.61 2.93 -28.22
C ARG A 45 12.65 2.46 -29.67
N TYR A 46 12.29 1.18 -29.92
CA TYR A 46 12.46 0.56 -31.24
C TYR A 46 11.15 0.28 -31.96
N CYS A 47 10.02 0.31 -31.25
CA CYS A 47 8.70 -0.05 -31.77
C CYS A 47 7.65 1.04 -31.49
N ALA A 48 8.06 2.32 -31.46
CA ALA A 48 7.16 3.45 -31.23
C ALA A 48 6.36 3.88 -32.46
N SER A 49 6.68 3.32 -33.65
CA SER A 49 6.00 3.62 -34.90
C SER A 49 4.56 3.04 -34.95
N THR A 50 3.75 3.62 -35.82
CA THR A 50 2.43 3.09 -36.19
C THR A 50 2.51 2.17 -37.41
N GLU A 51 3.62 2.21 -38.16
CA GLU A 51 3.84 1.40 -39.36
C GLU A 51 4.27 -0.02 -38.98
N GLN A 52 3.58 -1.03 -39.56
CA GLN A 52 3.80 -2.43 -39.16
C GLN A 52 5.20 -2.92 -39.51
N ASP A 53 5.73 -2.53 -40.67
CA ASP A 53 7.07 -2.95 -41.14
C ASP A 53 8.17 -2.42 -40.18
N GLU A 54 8.06 -1.17 -39.74
CA GLU A 54 8.99 -0.58 -38.77
C GLU A 54 8.88 -1.25 -37.37
N ILE A 55 7.65 -1.61 -36.99
CA ILE A 55 7.42 -2.36 -35.73
C ILE A 55 8.08 -3.74 -35.80
N ASP A 56 7.90 -4.46 -36.92
CA ASP A 56 8.46 -5.81 -37.09
C ASP A 56 9.99 -5.79 -37.10
N GLU A 57 10.62 -4.81 -37.75
CA GLU A 57 12.07 -4.60 -37.69
C GLU A 57 12.53 -4.26 -36.27
N GLY A 58 11.81 -3.37 -35.58
CA GLY A 58 12.06 -3.03 -34.19
C GLY A 58 11.97 -4.24 -33.24
N LEU A 59 10.97 -5.12 -33.43
CA LEU A 59 10.80 -6.34 -32.68
C LEU A 59 11.97 -7.30 -32.84
N GLU A 60 12.50 -7.46 -34.06
CA GLU A 60 13.69 -8.28 -34.30
C GLU A 60 14.92 -7.72 -33.58
N ILE A 61 15.11 -6.40 -33.57
CA ILE A 61 16.18 -5.73 -32.83
C ILE A 61 16.05 -6.00 -31.33
N VAL A 62 14.86 -5.77 -30.75
CA VAL A 62 14.61 -5.98 -29.33
C VAL A 62 14.84 -7.44 -28.96
N GLN A 63 14.32 -8.39 -29.74
CA GLN A 63 14.50 -9.81 -29.48
C GLN A 63 15.99 -10.21 -29.51
N ARG A 64 16.74 -9.73 -30.48
CA ARG A 64 18.19 -9.99 -30.62
C ARG A 64 18.95 -9.42 -29.42
N GLN A 65 18.64 -8.20 -28.99
CA GLN A 65 19.26 -7.56 -27.84
C GLN A 65 18.96 -8.32 -26.56
N LEU A 66 17.70 -8.60 -26.28
CA LEU A 66 17.31 -9.34 -25.07
C LEU A 66 17.94 -10.73 -25.06
N LYS A 67 17.88 -11.48 -26.17
CA LYS A 67 18.45 -12.82 -26.27
C LYS A 67 19.97 -12.85 -26.04
N SER A 68 20.70 -11.83 -26.53
CA SER A 68 22.16 -11.79 -26.44
C SER A 68 22.69 -11.20 -25.14
N ARG A 69 21.89 -10.36 -24.43
CA ARG A 69 22.35 -9.56 -23.28
C ARG A 69 21.71 -9.95 -21.95
N THR A 70 20.67 -10.80 -21.94
CA THR A 70 20.10 -11.28 -20.68
C THR A 70 20.70 -12.62 -20.29
N VAL A 71 21.08 -12.73 -19.00
CA VAL A 71 21.66 -13.95 -18.44
C VAL A 71 20.53 -14.80 -17.86
N LYS A 72 20.35 -16.01 -18.37
CA LYS A 72 19.37 -16.94 -17.82
C LYS A 72 19.95 -17.70 -16.64
N ALA A 73 19.08 -18.16 -15.74
CA ALA A 73 19.50 -18.98 -14.62
C ALA A 73 20.25 -20.22 -15.10
N GLY A 74 21.47 -20.42 -14.60
CA GLY A 74 22.38 -21.50 -15.02
C GLY A 74 23.37 -21.10 -16.13
N GLU A 75 23.26 -19.93 -16.72
CA GLU A 75 24.19 -19.46 -17.76
C GLU A 75 25.27 -18.50 -17.22
N GLU A 76 25.31 -18.29 -15.89
CA GLU A 76 26.19 -17.32 -15.23
C GLU A 76 27.68 -17.58 -15.55
N GLU A 77 28.11 -18.85 -15.43
CA GLU A 77 29.50 -19.23 -15.70
C GLU A 77 29.85 -19.16 -17.18
N LEU A 78 28.88 -19.44 -18.07
CA LEU A 78 29.07 -19.27 -19.50
C LEU A 78 29.33 -17.83 -19.90
N PHE A 79 28.57 -16.88 -19.31
CA PHE A 79 28.79 -15.46 -19.55
C PHE A 79 30.11 -14.97 -18.97
N LYS A 80 30.51 -15.43 -17.79
CA LYS A 80 31.85 -15.15 -17.21
C LYS A 80 32.98 -15.67 -18.08
N ALA A 81 32.86 -16.89 -18.59
CA ALA A 81 33.86 -17.48 -19.49
C ALA A 81 33.96 -16.67 -20.81
N ARG A 82 32.82 -16.31 -21.40
CA ARG A 82 32.77 -15.46 -22.61
C ARG A 82 33.40 -14.10 -22.36
N THR A 83 33.18 -13.48 -21.18
CA THR A 83 33.82 -12.20 -20.82
C THR A 83 35.33 -12.36 -20.80
N ARG A 84 35.83 -13.43 -20.19
CA ARG A 84 37.27 -13.72 -20.15
C ARG A 84 37.86 -13.93 -21.56
N GLU A 85 37.15 -14.65 -22.43
CA GLU A 85 37.65 -14.97 -23.79
C GLU A 85 37.63 -13.74 -24.71
N LYS A 86 36.56 -12.91 -24.63
CA LYS A 86 36.36 -11.76 -25.50
C LYS A 86 36.95 -10.46 -24.98
N GLY A 87 37.35 -10.44 -23.68
CA GLY A 87 37.77 -9.25 -22.97
C GLY A 87 36.60 -8.45 -22.40
N GLU A 88 35.51 -8.30 -23.15
CA GLU A 88 34.29 -7.60 -22.74
C GLU A 88 33.01 -8.21 -23.28
N ILE A 89 31.91 -8.03 -22.58
CA ILE A 89 30.55 -8.35 -23.04
C ILE A 89 29.55 -7.28 -22.59
N LYS A 90 28.41 -7.19 -23.27
CA LYS A 90 27.27 -6.36 -22.85
C LYS A 90 26.19 -7.22 -22.28
N ILE A 91 25.71 -6.84 -21.09
CA ILE A 91 24.58 -7.48 -20.40
C ILE A 91 23.54 -6.46 -20.00
N ILE A 92 22.31 -6.93 -19.77
CA ILE A 92 21.24 -6.16 -19.13
C ILE A 92 21.03 -6.77 -17.75
N ASP A 93 21.36 -6.00 -16.70
CA ASP A 93 21.26 -6.47 -15.32
C ASP A 93 20.95 -5.31 -14.38
N LEU A 94 20.51 -5.66 -13.16
CA LEU A 94 20.46 -4.74 -12.04
C LEU A 94 21.89 -4.44 -11.58
N ILE A 95 22.24 -3.17 -11.45
CA ILE A 95 23.52 -2.76 -10.90
C ILE A 95 23.32 -1.99 -9.61
N THR A 96 24.03 -2.40 -8.56
CA THR A 96 24.18 -1.65 -7.31
C THR A 96 25.67 -1.45 -7.01
N ALA A 97 26.02 -0.42 -6.28
CA ALA A 97 27.38 -0.17 -5.86
C ALA A 97 27.46 0.12 -4.35
N ARG A 98 28.64 -0.13 -3.78
CA ARG A 98 28.97 0.21 -2.40
C ARG A 98 30.42 0.66 -2.29
N LEU A 99 30.71 1.50 -1.32
CA LEU A 99 32.09 1.82 -0.97
C LEU A 99 32.69 0.67 -0.14
N ASP A 100 33.80 0.13 -0.61
CA ASP A 100 34.64 -0.79 0.17
C ASP A 100 35.68 0.04 0.96
N ALA A 101 35.35 0.30 2.24
CA ALA A 101 36.19 1.11 3.11
C ALA A 101 37.60 0.52 3.37
N LYS A 102 37.84 -0.77 3.05
CA LYS A 102 39.15 -1.40 3.24
C LYS A 102 40.09 -1.07 2.10
N THR A 103 39.59 -0.92 0.92
CA THR A 103 40.35 -0.65 -0.31
C THR A 103 40.15 0.77 -0.83
N ASP A 104 39.31 1.58 -0.13
CA ASP A 104 38.90 2.93 -0.53
C ASP A 104 38.47 3.00 -2.00
N SER A 105 37.69 2.03 -2.40
CA SER A 105 37.22 1.90 -3.78
C SER A 105 35.73 1.49 -3.85
N TYR A 106 35.07 1.90 -4.92
CA TYR A 106 33.71 1.41 -5.16
C TYR A 106 33.74 0.01 -5.75
N VAL A 107 32.78 -0.81 -5.34
CA VAL A 107 32.53 -2.14 -5.91
C VAL A 107 31.07 -2.27 -6.30
N ALA A 108 30.83 -2.82 -7.49
CA ALA A 108 29.50 -3.08 -8.00
C ALA A 108 29.08 -4.54 -7.75
N THR A 109 27.77 -4.74 -7.68
CA THR A 109 27.12 -6.05 -7.64
C THR A 109 26.28 -6.22 -8.90
N LEU A 110 26.45 -7.37 -9.55
CA LEU A 110 25.70 -7.80 -10.75
C LEU A 110 25.00 -9.14 -10.43
N PRO A 111 23.73 -9.11 -10.00
CA PRO A 111 23.03 -10.28 -9.52
C PRO A 111 22.89 -11.41 -10.54
N SER A 112 22.63 -11.09 -11.81
CA SER A 112 22.48 -12.10 -12.87
C SER A 112 23.75 -12.90 -13.11
N LEU A 113 24.93 -12.31 -12.85
CA LEU A 113 26.23 -12.99 -12.91
C LEU A 113 26.68 -13.54 -11.56
N ARG A 114 25.93 -13.30 -10.48
CA ARG A 114 26.33 -13.63 -9.08
C ARG A 114 27.68 -13.02 -8.71
N LEU A 115 27.96 -11.81 -9.19
CA LEU A 115 29.18 -11.06 -8.87
C LEU A 115 28.83 -9.96 -7.87
N THR A 116 29.56 -9.88 -6.75
CA THR A 116 29.30 -8.93 -5.65
C THR A 116 30.42 -7.92 -5.41
N ASP A 117 31.51 -8.05 -6.17
CA ASP A 117 32.76 -7.30 -5.98
C ASP A 117 33.41 -6.89 -7.32
N VAL A 118 32.58 -6.46 -8.26
CA VAL A 118 33.01 -5.99 -9.59
C VAL A 118 33.62 -4.60 -9.45
N ARG A 119 34.79 -4.36 -10.07
CA ARG A 119 35.42 -3.04 -10.13
C ARG A 119 34.55 -2.05 -10.87
N ILE A 120 34.44 -0.84 -10.33
CA ILE A 120 33.71 0.25 -10.99
C ILE A 120 34.45 1.57 -10.71
N CYS A 121 34.56 2.43 -11.73
CA CYS A 121 35.23 3.70 -11.53
C CYS A 121 34.36 4.69 -10.74
N PRO A 122 34.98 5.56 -9.90
CA PRO A 122 34.25 6.55 -9.11
C PRO A 122 33.39 7.50 -9.95
N GLU A 123 33.83 7.83 -11.16
CA GLU A 123 33.13 8.74 -12.06
C GLU A 123 31.77 8.19 -12.49
N LEU A 124 31.68 6.87 -12.73
CA LEU A 124 30.41 6.21 -13.06
C LEU A 124 29.48 6.24 -11.83
N VAL A 125 30.00 5.98 -10.64
CA VAL A 125 29.19 5.99 -9.42
C VAL A 125 28.71 7.40 -9.10
N ASN A 126 29.57 8.42 -9.23
CA ASN A 126 29.21 9.82 -8.98
C ASN A 126 28.21 10.36 -10.00
N ARG A 127 28.24 9.86 -11.24
CA ARG A 127 27.25 10.21 -12.27
C ARG A 127 25.90 9.55 -12.01
N HIS A 128 25.91 8.39 -11.36
CA HIS A 128 24.73 7.55 -11.14
C HIS A 128 24.60 7.17 -9.64
N GLU A 129 24.47 8.18 -8.78
CA GLU A 129 24.43 8.01 -7.30
C GLU A 129 23.40 7.01 -6.82
N ARG A 130 22.38 6.75 -7.61
CA ARG A 130 21.34 5.77 -7.33
C ARG A 130 21.86 4.35 -7.17
N MET A 131 23.03 4.02 -7.75
CA MET A 131 23.70 2.75 -7.50
C MET A 131 24.01 2.51 -6.02
N LEU A 132 24.25 3.59 -5.25
CA LEU A 132 24.56 3.54 -3.82
C LEU A 132 23.31 3.33 -2.93
N THR A 133 22.12 3.46 -3.47
CA THR A 133 20.86 3.29 -2.75
C THR A 133 20.15 1.99 -3.09
N GLY A 134 19.35 1.95 -4.15
CA GLY A 134 18.59 0.76 -4.54
C GLY A 134 19.10 0.11 -5.83
N GLY A 135 19.96 0.79 -6.58
CA GLY A 135 20.39 0.37 -7.89
C GLY A 135 19.34 0.63 -8.97
N PHE A 136 19.66 0.23 -10.18
CA PHE A 136 18.77 0.32 -11.35
C PHE A 136 19.20 -0.70 -12.41
N TYR A 137 18.30 -1.03 -13.34
CA TYR A 137 18.64 -1.84 -14.49
C TYR A 137 19.38 -1.01 -15.53
N ALA A 138 20.45 -1.56 -16.09
CA ALA A 138 21.27 -0.92 -17.11
C ALA A 138 21.73 -1.92 -18.18
N GLU A 139 22.03 -1.40 -19.35
CA GLU A 139 22.90 -2.06 -20.31
C GLU A 139 24.35 -1.80 -19.86
N ILE A 140 25.05 -2.85 -19.44
CA ILE A 140 26.33 -2.79 -18.77
C ILE A 140 27.38 -3.44 -19.66
N THR A 141 28.50 -2.77 -19.90
CA THR A 141 29.70 -3.37 -20.49
C THR A 141 30.54 -3.92 -19.36
N VAL A 142 30.62 -5.24 -19.27
CA VAL A 142 31.44 -5.95 -18.28
C VAL A 142 32.72 -6.41 -18.93
N SER A 143 33.86 -6.04 -18.36
CA SER A 143 35.20 -6.42 -18.81
C SER A 143 35.86 -7.44 -17.90
N TYR A 144 36.90 -8.10 -18.40
CA TYR A 144 37.72 -9.02 -17.65
C TYR A 144 39.20 -8.70 -17.87
N ASP A 145 39.92 -8.46 -16.78
CA ASP A 145 41.36 -8.21 -16.76
C ASP A 145 42.15 -9.41 -16.23
N ALA A 146 42.87 -10.07 -17.12
CA ALA A 146 43.64 -11.25 -16.79
C ALA A 146 44.87 -10.94 -15.90
N ALA A 147 45.41 -9.73 -15.97
CA ALA A 147 46.55 -9.33 -15.13
C ALA A 147 46.12 -9.20 -13.68
N ILE A 148 44.98 -8.55 -13.43
CA ILE A 148 44.40 -8.40 -12.10
C ILE A 148 43.96 -9.77 -11.52
N ALA A 149 43.58 -10.72 -12.36
CA ALA A 149 43.23 -12.07 -11.91
C ALA A 149 44.39 -12.83 -11.28
N GLN A 150 45.63 -12.45 -11.62
CA GLN A 150 46.85 -13.05 -11.03
C GLN A 150 47.27 -12.41 -9.71
N GLU A 151 46.73 -11.27 -9.35
CA GLU A 151 47.00 -10.60 -8.09
C GLU A 151 46.34 -11.33 -6.90
N THR A 152 47.02 -11.29 -5.75
CA THR A 152 46.44 -11.81 -4.50
C THR A 152 45.16 -11.03 -4.17
N LYS A 153 44.00 -11.68 -4.19
CA LYS A 153 42.65 -11.07 -4.03
C LYS A 153 42.29 -10.09 -5.14
N GLY A 154 42.83 -10.27 -6.35
CA GLY A 154 42.46 -9.46 -7.52
C GLY A 154 40.98 -9.58 -7.86
N ARG A 155 40.39 -8.49 -8.33
CA ARG A 155 39.02 -8.40 -8.81
C ARG A 155 39.03 -8.28 -10.33
N PRO A 156 39.02 -9.39 -11.08
CA PRO A 156 39.25 -9.35 -12.53
C PRO A 156 38.11 -8.73 -13.32
N PHE A 157 36.87 -8.83 -12.83
CA PHE A 157 35.71 -8.24 -13.50
C PHE A 157 35.61 -6.75 -13.22
N GLY A 158 35.29 -5.96 -14.26
CA GLY A 158 35.08 -4.53 -14.20
C GLY A 158 33.83 -4.08 -14.92
N VAL A 159 33.27 -2.94 -14.53
CA VAL A 159 32.24 -2.20 -15.27
C VAL A 159 32.93 -1.05 -15.98
N ASP A 160 33.02 -1.12 -17.32
CA ASP A 160 33.69 -0.11 -18.13
C ASP A 160 32.74 1.00 -18.54
N SER A 161 31.51 0.63 -18.90
CA SER A 161 30.46 1.59 -19.25
C SER A 161 29.10 1.03 -18.89
N LEU A 162 28.16 1.94 -18.70
CA LEU A 162 26.77 1.57 -18.51
C LEU A 162 25.86 2.61 -19.17
N ARG A 163 24.70 2.14 -19.56
CA ARG A 163 23.60 2.95 -20.03
C ARG A 163 22.36 2.60 -19.23
N GLU A 164 21.85 3.56 -18.49
CA GLU A 164 20.62 3.36 -17.72
C GLU A 164 19.47 2.94 -18.62
N ILE A 165 18.72 1.93 -18.17
CA ILE A 165 17.41 1.59 -18.71
C ILE A 165 16.39 2.26 -17.78
N GLN A 166 16.50 3.58 -17.70
CA GLN A 166 15.60 4.45 -16.95
C GLN A 166 15.73 5.88 -17.46
N LEU A 167 14.63 6.60 -17.46
CA LEU A 167 14.61 8.02 -17.73
C LEU A 167 15.00 8.78 -16.45
N SER A 168 16.06 9.55 -16.52
CA SER A 168 16.51 10.47 -15.47
C SER A 168 16.30 11.92 -15.90
N GLN A 169 15.15 12.24 -16.48
CA GLN A 169 14.85 13.61 -16.93
C GLN A 169 14.20 14.41 -15.80
N ARG A 170 14.61 15.67 -15.65
CA ARG A 170 14.04 16.55 -14.61
C ARG A 170 12.63 17.03 -14.94
N ASP A 171 12.27 17.06 -16.21
CA ASP A 171 11.05 17.71 -16.72
C ASP A 171 9.89 16.73 -17.00
N VAL A 172 9.99 15.47 -16.51
CA VAL A 172 8.98 14.43 -16.80
C VAL A 172 7.58 14.82 -16.29
N LEU A 173 7.49 15.54 -15.17
CA LEU A 173 6.20 15.99 -14.64
C LEU A 173 5.57 17.08 -15.50
N ASP A 174 6.36 17.98 -16.06
CA ASP A 174 5.87 19.05 -16.94
C ASP A 174 5.32 18.44 -18.23
N ILE A 175 6.01 17.43 -18.78
CA ILE A 175 5.55 16.68 -19.95
C ILE A 175 4.23 15.98 -19.66
N LEU A 176 4.14 15.26 -18.50
CA LEU A 176 2.93 14.56 -18.11
C LEU A 176 1.77 15.53 -17.86
N ALA A 177 2.04 16.66 -17.21
CA ALA A 177 1.06 17.69 -16.89
C ALA A 177 0.52 18.37 -18.16
N GLU A 178 1.37 18.64 -19.12
CA GLU A 178 0.95 19.20 -20.40
C GLU A 178 0.10 18.21 -21.19
N ALA A 179 0.54 16.97 -21.31
CA ALA A 179 -0.21 15.91 -21.97
C ALA A 179 -1.59 15.70 -21.36
N ARG A 180 -1.70 15.77 -20.01
CA ARG A 180 -2.97 15.63 -19.27
C ARG A 180 -4.05 16.58 -19.79
N LYS A 181 -3.69 17.77 -20.25
CA LYS A 181 -4.64 18.79 -20.72
C LYS A 181 -5.42 18.37 -21.97
N SER A 182 -4.90 17.41 -22.74
CA SER A 182 -5.53 16.88 -23.95
C SER A 182 -6.64 15.87 -23.67
N PHE A 183 -6.79 15.42 -22.44
CA PHE A 183 -7.73 14.39 -22.03
C PHE A 183 -8.82 14.95 -21.13
N THR A 184 -10.04 14.42 -21.23
CA THR A 184 -11.02 14.56 -20.18
C THR A 184 -10.58 13.74 -18.95
N THR A 185 -11.20 13.96 -17.80
CA THR A 185 -10.83 13.22 -16.57
C THR A 185 -11.08 11.71 -16.71
N ASP A 186 -12.16 11.30 -17.35
CA ASP A 186 -12.46 9.89 -17.54
C ASP A 186 -11.54 9.24 -18.58
N GLU A 187 -11.26 9.89 -19.70
CA GLU A 187 -10.24 9.43 -20.67
C GLU A 187 -8.86 9.29 -20.00
N TRP A 188 -8.51 10.23 -19.10
CA TRP A 188 -7.23 10.16 -18.38
C TRP A 188 -7.17 8.99 -17.40
N LYS A 189 -8.27 8.71 -16.65
CA LYS A 189 -8.39 7.51 -15.82
C LYS A 189 -8.20 6.24 -16.65
N GLU A 190 -8.85 6.18 -17.81
CA GLU A 190 -8.74 5.05 -18.72
C GLU A 190 -7.32 4.89 -19.25
N PHE A 191 -6.66 5.98 -19.65
CA PHE A 191 -5.28 5.97 -20.12
C PHE A 191 -4.29 5.53 -19.04
N LEU A 192 -4.48 5.96 -17.77
CA LEU A 192 -3.66 5.47 -16.64
C LEU A 192 -3.84 3.97 -16.42
N LEU A 193 -5.06 3.45 -16.52
CA LEU A 193 -5.32 2.01 -16.43
C LEU A 193 -4.65 1.24 -17.57
N ARG A 194 -4.71 1.75 -18.81
CA ARG A 194 -3.96 1.18 -19.95
C ARG A 194 -2.46 1.22 -19.70
N SER A 195 -1.95 2.28 -19.10
CA SER A 195 -0.52 2.42 -18.80
C SER A 195 -0.01 1.33 -17.84
N VAL A 196 -0.85 0.85 -16.91
CA VAL A 196 -0.53 -0.30 -16.05
C VAL A 196 -0.99 -1.65 -16.63
N GLY A 197 -1.38 -1.69 -17.90
CA GLY A 197 -1.69 -2.91 -18.64
C GLY A 197 -3.13 -3.39 -18.57
N ILE A 198 -4.05 -2.61 -17.99
CA ILE A 198 -5.46 -2.96 -17.80
C ILE A 198 -6.33 -2.31 -18.87
N GLU A 199 -7.23 -3.10 -19.48
CA GLU A 199 -8.26 -2.60 -20.38
C GLU A 199 -9.45 -2.06 -19.57
N PRO A 200 -9.77 -0.76 -19.67
CA PRO A 200 -10.86 -0.16 -18.90
C PRO A 200 -12.26 -0.47 -19.45
N ASN A 201 -12.34 -0.89 -20.72
CA ASN A 201 -13.62 -1.22 -21.34
C ASN A 201 -14.30 -2.39 -20.62
N GLY A 202 -15.59 -2.23 -20.30
CA GLY A 202 -16.34 -3.23 -19.55
C GLY A 202 -16.15 -3.20 -18.03
N LEU A 203 -15.25 -2.36 -17.49
CA LEU A 203 -15.10 -2.18 -16.06
C LEU A 203 -16.20 -1.26 -15.51
N SER A 204 -16.85 -1.68 -14.43
CA SER A 204 -17.74 -0.83 -13.66
C SER A 204 -16.96 0.34 -13.02
N ARG A 205 -17.66 1.43 -12.70
CA ARG A 205 -17.07 2.57 -11.98
C ARG A 205 -16.34 2.12 -10.71
N ARG A 206 -16.94 1.22 -9.94
CA ARG A 206 -16.37 0.70 -8.69
C ARG A 206 -15.06 -0.06 -8.92
N GLN A 207 -14.98 -0.84 -9.97
CA GLN A 207 -13.76 -1.55 -10.35
C GLN A 207 -12.65 -0.58 -10.77
N ARG A 208 -12.98 0.46 -11.54
CA ARG A 208 -12.04 1.52 -11.91
C ARG A 208 -11.55 2.29 -10.68
N ASP A 209 -12.44 2.65 -9.75
CA ASP A 209 -12.09 3.33 -8.50
C ASP A 209 -11.14 2.49 -7.63
N ALA A 210 -11.37 1.17 -7.54
CA ALA A 210 -10.50 0.26 -6.82
C ALA A 210 -9.10 0.16 -7.45
N LEU A 211 -9.02 0.11 -8.78
CA LEU A 211 -7.75 0.10 -9.51
C LEU A 211 -6.99 1.43 -9.38
N MET A 212 -7.69 2.57 -9.38
CA MET A 212 -7.08 3.87 -9.12
C MET A 212 -6.53 3.95 -7.68
N LEU A 213 -7.28 3.47 -6.69
CA LEU A 213 -6.84 3.43 -5.30
C LEU A 213 -5.58 2.56 -5.13
N ARG A 214 -5.44 1.46 -5.90
CA ARG A 214 -4.26 0.58 -5.86
C ARG A 214 -2.97 1.31 -6.27
N MET A 215 -3.06 2.38 -7.08
CA MET A 215 -1.91 3.16 -7.54
C MET A 215 -1.47 4.24 -6.54
N VAL A 216 -2.29 4.60 -5.56
CA VAL A 216 -1.99 5.67 -4.59
C VAL A 216 -0.65 5.50 -3.85
N PRO A 217 -0.22 4.29 -3.42
CA PRO A 217 1.07 4.12 -2.73
C PRO A 217 2.28 4.58 -3.54
N PHE A 218 2.19 4.60 -4.88
CA PHE A 218 3.28 5.05 -5.74
C PHE A 218 3.46 6.58 -5.75
N VAL A 219 2.40 7.33 -5.47
CA VAL A 219 2.41 8.80 -5.52
C VAL A 219 2.31 9.47 -4.15
N GLU A 220 2.11 8.71 -3.09
CA GLU A 220 2.07 9.23 -1.70
C GLU A 220 3.19 8.64 -0.85
N ARG A 221 3.84 9.50 -0.04
CA ARG A 221 4.88 9.07 0.89
C ARG A 221 4.27 8.46 2.14
N ASN A 222 4.90 7.41 2.64
CA ASN A 222 4.48 6.78 3.89
C ASN A 222 2.97 6.48 3.90
N TYR A 223 2.50 5.85 2.83
CA TYR A 223 1.10 5.49 2.65
C TYR A 223 0.91 4.00 2.93
N ASN A 224 -0.01 3.68 3.84
CA ASN A 224 -0.22 2.31 4.29
C ASN A 224 -1.52 1.76 3.70
N LEU A 225 -1.41 0.83 2.76
CA LEU A 225 -2.54 0.20 2.07
C LEU A 225 -2.64 -1.27 2.45
N VAL A 226 -3.84 -1.75 2.70
CA VAL A 226 -4.16 -3.17 2.79
C VAL A 226 -5.09 -3.56 1.66
N GLU A 227 -4.73 -4.59 0.90
CA GLU A 227 -5.58 -5.18 -0.12
C GLU A 227 -5.76 -6.67 0.13
N LEU A 228 -6.96 -7.07 0.54
CA LEU A 228 -7.31 -8.47 0.78
C LEU A 228 -8.48 -8.87 -0.11
N GLY A 229 -8.43 -10.08 -0.67
CA GLY A 229 -9.47 -10.52 -1.58
C GLY A 229 -9.12 -11.80 -2.35
N PRO A 230 -9.89 -12.11 -3.40
CA PRO A 230 -9.70 -13.33 -4.19
C PRO A 230 -8.33 -13.38 -4.88
N ARG A 231 -7.88 -14.59 -5.21
CA ARG A 231 -6.67 -14.81 -6.00
C ARG A 231 -6.90 -14.42 -7.47
N GLY A 232 -5.81 -14.04 -8.15
CA GLY A 232 -5.82 -13.80 -9.60
C GLY A 232 -6.27 -12.40 -10.03
N THR A 233 -6.31 -11.42 -9.13
CA THR A 233 -6.67 -10.03 -9.42
C THR A 233 -5.47 -9.12 -9.75
N GLY A 234 -4.28 -9.70 -9.96
CA GLY A 234 -3.08 -8.96 -10.35
C GLY A 234 -2.44 -8.10 -9.25
N LYS A 235 -2.72 -8.39 -7.97
CA LYS A 235 -2.14 -7.65 -6.84
C LYS A 235 -0.62 -7.53 -6.92
N SER A 236 0.05 -8.66 -6.95
CA SER A 236 1.52 -8.74 -6.95
C SER A 236 2.15 -8.19 -8.23
N HIS A 237 1.46 -8.33 -9.37
CA HIS A 237 1.98 -7.91 -10.68
C HIS A 237 2.28 -6.41 -10.74
N LEU A 238 1.36 -5.56 -10.27
CA LEU A 238 1.55 -4.12 -10.27
C LEU A 238 2.81 -3.70 -9.49
N PHE A 239 2.99 -4.24 -8.27
CA PHE A 239 4.09 -3.88 -7.39
C PHE A 239 5.43 -4.53 -7.78
N GLN A 240 5.42 -5.55 -8.63
CA GLN A 240 6.64 -6.25 -9.07
C GLN A 240 7.13 -5.79 -10.43
N GLN A 241 6.22 -5.44 -11.35
CA GLN A 241 6.54 -5.32 -12.76
C GLN A 241 6.44 -3.90 -13.33
N VAL A 242 5.62 -3.03 -12.71
CA VAL A 242 5.34 -1.71 -13.28
C VAL A 242 6.36 -0.66 -12.85
N SER A 243 6.95 -0.78 -11.67
CA SER A 243 7.85 0.26 -11.17
C SER A 243 9.16 -0.30 -10.63
N PRO A 244 10.32 0.25 -11.05
CA PRO A 244 11.61 -0.06 -10.45
C PRO A 244 11.74 0.47 -9.01
N TYR A 245 10.87 1.40 -8.61
CA TYR A 245 10.84 1.99 -7.27
C TYR A 245 9.99 1.20 -6.27
N ALA A 246 9.43 0.06 -6.68
CA ALA A 246 8.69 -0.83 -5.82
C ALA A 246 9.45 -2.13 -5.57
N HIS A 247 9.33 -2.65 -4.35
CA HIS A 247 9.91 -3.94 -3.96
C HIS A 247 8.84 -4.87 -3.42
N LEU A 248 8.73 -6.05 -4.03
CA LEU A 248 7.81 -7.10 -3.59
C LEU A 248 8.55 -8.10 -2.69
N LEU A 249 8.04 -8.27 -1.47
CA LEU A 249 8.44 -9.32 -0.54
C LEU A 249 7.41 -10.45 -0.63
N SER A 250 7.78 -11.56 -1.25
CA SER A 250 6.92 -12.74 -1.36
C SER A 250 7.30 -13.76 -0.31
N GLY A 251 6.37 -14.07 0.58
CA GLY A 251 6.48 -15.12 1.59
C GLY A 251 7.66 -15.05 2.56
N GLY A 252 7.54 -15.67 3.72
CA GLY A 252 8.66 -15.91 4.62
C GLY A 252 8.88 -14.86 5.72
N LYS A 253 10.02 -14.97 6.40
CA LYS A 253 10.36 -14.10 7.54
C LYS A 253 10.81 -12.72 7.06
N ALA A 254 10.05 -11.69 7.39
CA ALA A 254 10.48 -10.32 7.26
C ALA A 254 11.37 -9.96 8.45
N THR A 255 12.69 -9.84 8.24
CA THR A 255 13.55 -9.40 9.32
C THR A 255 13.48 -7.89 9.49
N VAL A 256 13.51 -7.43 10.74
CA VAL A 256 13.58 -5.99 11.05
C VAL A 256 14.81 -5.34 10.40
N ALA A 257 15.92 -6.09 10.32
CA ALA A 257 17.14 -5.65 9.65
C ALA A 257 16.94 -5.40 8.16
N LYS A 258 16.21 -6.28 7.46
CA LYS A 258 15.94 -6.14 6.03
C LYS A 258 14.96 -4.98 5.76
N MET A 259 13.97 -4.81 6.63
CA MET A 259 12.95 -3.77 6.45
C MET A 259 13.44 -2.37 6.78
N PHE A 260 14.16 -2.20 7.88
CA PHE A 260 14.46 -0.90 8.47
C PHE A 260 15.96 -0.57 8.45
N VAL A 261 16.73 -1.20 9.29
CA VAL A 261 18.19 -1.05 9.33
C VAL A 261 18.87 -2.29 9.90
N ASN A 262 20.00 -2.65 9.32
CA ASN A 262 20.88 -3.68 9.87
C ASN A 262 21.84 -3.04 10.88
N ASN A 263 21.65 -3.28 12.17
CA ASN A 263 22.48 -2.69 13.23
C ASN A 263 23.96 -3.10 13.19
N ALA A 264 24.26 -4.27 12.59
CA ALA A 264 25.66 -4.75 12.51
C ALA A 264 26.45 -4.02 11.41
N THR A 265 25.78 -3.67 10.31
CA THR A 265 26.43 -3.05 9.14
C THR A 265 26.07 -1.58 8.93
N GLY A 266 25.04 -1.06 9.63
CA GLY A 266 24.49 0.27 9.40
C GLY A 266 23.69 0.40 8.08
N GLN A 267 23.54 -0.69 7.32
CA GLN A 267 22.86 -0.66 6.03
C GLN A 267 21.37 -0.36 6.21
N ARG A 268 20.88 0.63 5.45
CA ARG A 268 19.47 1.01 5.41
C ARG A 268 18.64 -0.09 4.77
N GLY A 269 17.45 -0.34 5.33
CA GLY A 269 16.54 -1.36 4.83
C GLY A 269 15.62 -0.85 3.70
N LEU A 270 14.69 -1.72 3.30
CA LEU A 270 13.84 -1.53 2.11
C LEU A 270 13.00 -0.24 2.16
N VAL A 271 12.46 0.14 3.32
CA VAL A 271 11.63 1.35 3.45
C VAL A 271 12.41 2.65 3.19
N CYS A 272 13.76 2.60 3.26
CA CYS A 272 14.63 3.72 2.92
C CYS A 272 15.09 3.69 1.46
N GLN A 273 14.96 2.56 0.76
CA GLN A 273 15.51 2.33 -0.58
C GLN A 273 14.45 2.41 -1.66
N TYR A 274 13.20 2.07 -1.32
CA TYR A 274 12.10 1.96 -2.28
C TYR A 274 10.94 2.87 -1.90
N ASP A 275 10.26 3.39 -2.92
CA ASP A 275 9.04 4.18 -2.78
C ASP A 275 7.88 3.36 -2.22
N VAL A 276 7.81 2.07 -2.63
CA VAL A 276 6.78 1.14 -2.19
C VAL A 276 7.41 -0.19 -1.78
N VAL A 277 7.09 -0.66 -0.59
CA VAL A 277 7.41 -2.01 -0.11
C VAL A 277 6.11 -2.78 0.02
N CYS A 278 5.91 -3.74 -0.87
CA CYS A 278 4.72 -4.59 -0.90
C CYS A 278 5.02 -5.95 -0.28
N PHE A 279 4.25 -6.31 0.73
CA PHE A 279 4.26 -7.64 1.33
C PHE A 279 3.19 -8.48 0.64
N ASP A 280 3.63 -9.47 -0.12
CA ASP A 280 2.74 -10.46 -0.72
C ASP A 280 2.54 -11.66 0.22
N GLU A 281 1.36 -12.27 0.12
CA GLU A 281 0.96 -13.37 1.00
C GLU A 281 1.09 -13.00 2.48
N VAL A 282 0.46 -11.90 2.89
CA VAL A 282 0.57 -11.32 4.25
C VAL A 282 0.35 -12.34 5.37
N SER A 283 -0.44 -13.39 5.15
CA SER A 283 -0.67 -14.48 6.11
C SER A 283 0.60 -15.24 6.51
N GLY A 284 1.59 -15.29 5.62
CA GLY A 284 2.88 -15.94 5.84
C GLY A 284 3.95 -15.05 6.46
N ILE A 285 3.66 -13.77 6.69
CA ILE A 285 4.64 -12.84 7.25
C ILE A 285 4.81 -13.10 8.74
N SER A 286 6.05 -13.26 9.16
CA SER A 286 6.42 -13.25 10.58
C SER A 286 7.65 -12.38 10.77
N PHE A 287 7.67 -11.61 11.85
CA PHE A 287 8.87 -10.88 12.22
C PHE A 287 9.76 -11.77 13.10
N ASP A 288 11.07 -11.71 12.86
CA ASP A 288 12.07 -12.45 13.63
C ASP A 288 12.23 -11.93 15.08
N GLN A 289 11.71 -10.74 15.37
CA GLN A 289 11.73 -10.11 16.68
C GLN A 289 10.34 -9.70 17.12
N LYS A 290 10.02 -9.91 18.40
CA LYS A 290 8.74 -9.52 19.01
C LYS A 290 8.43 -8.03 18.83
N ASP A 291 9.46 -7.18 18.77
CA ASP A 291 9.31 -5.73 18.60
C ASP A 291 9.14 -5.29 17.14
N GLY A 292 9.24 -6.21 16.17
CA GLY A 292 9.15 -5.88 14.75
C GLY A 292 7.85 -5.17 14.38
N VAL A 293 6.71 -5.66 14.89
CA VAL A 293 5.40 -5.03 14.68
C VAL A 293 5.33 -3.66 15.34
N ASN A 294 5.96 -3.46 16.51
CA ASN A 294 5.98 -2.17 17.19
C ASN A 294 6.81 -1.14 16.43
N ILE A 295 7.96 -1.52 15.88
CA ILE A 295 8.78 -0.65 15.03
C ILE A 295 7.98 -0.30 13.77
N MET A 296 7.32 -1.27 13.16
CA MET A 296 6.47 -1.05 11.99
C MET A 296 5.32 -0.09 12.30
N LYS A 297 4.64 -0.23 13.46
CA LYS A 297 3.59 0.71 13.89
C LYS A 297 4.12 2.14 14.04
N GLY A 298 5.28 2.31 14.66
CA GLY A 298 5.94 3.62 14.78
C GLY A 298 6.22 4.23 13.42
N TYR A 299 6.81 3.46 12.52
CA TYR A 299 7.10 3.89 11.16
C TYR A 299 5.83 4.25 10.36
N MET A 300 4.80 3.43 10.42
CA MET A 300 3.52 3.67 9.73
C MET A 300 2.82 4.96 10.19
N GLU A 301 3.07 5.41 11.42
CA GLU A 301 2.50 6.64 11.98
C GLU A 301 3.25 7.89 11.51
N SER A 302 4.58 7.88 11.69
CA SER A 302 5.40 9.10 11.58
C SER A 302 6.33 9.12 10.37
N GLY A 303 6.54 8.00 9.69
CA GLY A 303 7.64 7.85 8.73
C GLY A 303 9.01 7.74 9.38
N GLU A 304 9.06 7.64 10.72
CA GLU A 304 10.30 7.55 11.48
C GLU A 304 10.35 6.25 12.28
N PHE A 305 11.53 5.70 12.39
CA PHE A 305 11.78 4.56 13.24
C PHE A 305 13.11 4.71 13.96
N SER A 306 13.16 4.22 15.19
CA SER A 306 14.38 4.21 15.98
C SER A 306 14.89 2.79 16.10
N ARG A 307 16.15 2.57 15.75
CA ARG A 307 16.82 1.31 15.96
C ARG A 307 18.27 1.57 16.34
N GLY A 308 18.65 1.16 17.57
CA GLY A 308 19.93 1.50 18.15
C GLY A 308 19.94 2.93 18.69
N LYS A 309 20.90 3.76 18.27
CA LYS A 309 21.12 5.11 18.80
C LYS A 309 20.50 6.24 17.96
N GLU A 310 20.04 5.94 16.76
CA GLU A 310 19.59 6.94 15.79
C GLU A 310 18.10 6.80 15.49
N SER A 311 17.42 7.92 15.31
CA SER A 311 16.11 7.99 14.65
C SER A 311 16.33 8.22 13.17
N ILE A 312 15.69 7.38 12.36
CA ILE A 312 15.82 7.37 10.91
C ILE A 312 14.47 7.70 10.31
N ARG A 313 14.46 8.65 9.38
CA ARG A 313 13.30 8.99 8.58
C ARG A 313 13.37 8.30 7.23
N ALA A 314 12.24 7.76 6.79
CA ALA A 314 12.09 7.12 5.49
C ALA A 314 10.69 7.41 4.91
N ASP A 315 10.58 7.32 3.59
CA ASP A 315 9.37 7.74 2.86
C ASP A 315 8.62 6.56 2.21
N GLY A 316 9.16 5.34 2.29
CA GLY A 316 8.57 4.16 1.65
C GLY A 316 7.16 3.85 2.14
N SER A 317 6.24 3.68 1.22
CA SER A 317 4.85 3.26 1.48
C SER A 317 4.80 1.77 1.75
N ILE A 318 3.94 1.34 2.68
CA ILE A 318 3.75 -0.08 3.01
C ILE A 318 2.45 -0.57 2.42
N VAL A 319 2.54 -1.64 1.63
CA VAL A 319 1.38 -2.31 1.05
C VAL A 319 1.34 -3.76 1.53
N LEU A 320 0.21 -4.16 2.08
CA LEU A 320 -0.02 -5.50 2.59
C LEU A 320 -1.06 -6.19 1.72
N VAL A 321 -0.67 -7.19 0.95
CA VAL A 321 -1.59 -7.91 0.09
C VAL A 321 -1.75 -9.36 0.52
N GLY A 322 -2.98 -9.87 0.42
CA GLY A 322 -3.27 -11.23 0.82
C GLY A 322 -4.51 -11.80 0.14
N ASN A 323 -4.72 -13.10 0.34
CA ASN A 323 -5.85 -13.80 -0.22
C ASN A 323 -6.77 -14.29 0.90
N PHE A 324 -8.08 -14.30 0.63
CA PHE A 324 -9.02 -15.01 1.48
C PHE A 324 -8.93 -16.52 1.20
N GLU A 325 -8.98 -17.31 2.26
CA GLU A 325 -9.06 -18.77 2.17
C GLU A 325 -10.51 -19.25 1.96
N VAL A 326 -11.47 -18.41 2.27
CA VAL A 326 -12.90 -18.62 2.11
C VAL A 326 -13.48 -17.62 1.12
N ASP A 327 -14.72 -17.85 0.69
CA ASP A 327 -15.40 -16.88 -0.18
C ASP A 327 -15.62 -15.54 0.54
N VAL A 328 -15.76 -14.48 -0.24
CA VAL A 328 -15.86 -13.10 0.27
C VAL A 328 -17.11 -12.91 1.15
N GLU A 329 -18.24 -13.50 0.76
CA GLU A 329 -19.49 -13.38 1.52
C GLU A 329 -19.36 -14.06 2.88
N HIS A 330 -18.69 -15.21 2.93
CA HIS A 330 -18.41 -15.87 4.20
C HIS A 330 -17.50 -15.02 5.09
N GLN A 331 -16.42 -14.45 4.50
CA GLN A 331 -15.49 -13.57 5.23
C GLN A 331 -16.20 -12.34 5.79
N GLN A 332 -17.09 -11.74 5.03
CA GLN A 332 -17.90 -10.61 5.48
C GLN A 332 -18.87 -11.01 6.61
N ARG A 333 -19.48 -12.17 6.53
CA ARG A 333 -20.40 -12.70 7.56
C ARG A 333 -19.72 -12.97 8.90
N ILE A 334 -18.55 -13.61 8.89
CA ILE A 334 -17.76 -13.81 10.12
C ILE A 334 -17.19 -12.50 10.66
N GLY A 335 -17.23 -11.45 9.84
CA GLY A 335 -17.04 -10.08 10.27
C GLY A 335 -15.61 -9.63 10.37
N HIS A 336 -14.62 -10.39 9.88
CA HIS A 336 -13.22 -10.06 10.06
C HIS A 336 -12.48 -9.93 8.73
N LEU A 337 -12.55 -8.75 8.10
CA LEU A 337 -11.87 -8.50 6.82
C LEU A 337 -10.33 -8.65 6.93
N PHE A 338 -9.75 -8.45 8.10
CA PHE A 338 -8.31 -8.65 8.35
C PHE A 338 -7.95 -10.11 8.72
N GLY A 339 -8.89 -11.05 8.59
CA GLY A 339 -8.65 -12.47 8.92
C GLY A 339 -7.37 -13.08 8.36
N PRO A 340 -6.98 -12.79 7.10
CA PRO A 340 -5.73 -13.30 6.52
C PRO A 340 -4.44 -12.73 7.10
N MET A 341 -4.50 -11.67 7.89
CA MET A 341 -3.30 -11.06 8.48
C MET A 341 -2.75 -11.88 9.64
N PRO A 342 -1.44 -11.77 9.95
CA PRO A 342 -0.86 -12.39 11.14
C PRO A 342 -1.60 -12.01 12.42
N PRO A 343 -1.66 -12.93 13.42
CA PRO A 343 -2.37 -12.68 14.68
C PRO A 343 -1.94 -11.40 15.39
N GLU A 344 -0.64 -11.08 15.34
CA GLU A 344 -0.05 -9.89 15.97
C GLU A 344 -0.52 -8.57 15.34
N MET A 345 -1.12 -8.62 14.15
CA MET A 345 -1.61 -7.46 13.40
C MET A 345 -3.13 -7.42 13.34
N LYS A 346 -3.79 -8.57 13.11
CA LYS A 346 -5.24 -8.61 12.84
C LYS A 346 -6.09 -8.24 14.05
N ASP A 347 -5.57 -8.47 15.28
CA ASP A 347 -6.28 -8.19 16.53
C ASP A 347 -5.73 -6.92 17.23
N ASP A 348 -4.75 -6.24 16.63
CA ASP A 348 -4.17 -5.00 17.15
C ASP A 348 -4.88 -3.77 16.55
N THR A 349 -5.78 -3.17 17.32
CA THR A 349 -6.51 -1.95 16.92
C THR A 349 -5.59 -0.78 16.65
N ALA A 350 -4.44 -0.70 17.34
CA ALA A 350 -3.46 0.35 17.14
C ALA A 350 -2.69 0.16 15.81
N PHE A 351 -2.45 -1.08 15.38
CA PHE A 351 -1.92 -1.37 14.06
C PHE A 351 -2.92 -0.97 12.97
N MET A 352 -4.19 -1.40 13.12
CA MET A 352 -5.25 -1.05 12.17
C MET A 352 -5.42 0.45 12.03
N ASP A 353 -5.32 1.21 13.11
CA ASP A 353 -5.50 2.66 13.11
C ASP A 353 -4.48 3.40 12.23
N ARG A 354 -3.35 2.76 11.90
CA ARG A 354 -2.30 3.28 11.03
C ARG A 354 -2.45 2.91 9.55
N ILE A 355 -3.45 2.10 9.22
CA ILE A 355 -3.77 1.75 7.84
C ILE A 355 -4.59 2.90 7.25
N HIS A 356 -4.08 3.53 6.18
CA HIS A 356 -4.77 4.64 5.54
C HIS A 356 -6.00 4.18 4.75
N ALA A 357 -5.89 3.07 4.03
CA ALA A 357 -6.97 2.55 3.22
C ALA A 357 -7.02 1.02 3.20
N PHE A 358 -8.22 0.48 3.21
CA PHE A 358 -8.50 -0.91 2.88
C PHE A 358 -9.11 -0.97 1.49
N LEU A 359 -8.39 -1.58 0.55
CA LEU A 359 -8.86 -1.84 -0.80
C LEU A 359 -9.57 -3.19 -0.83
N PRO A 360 -10.87 -3.23 -1.17
CA PRO A 360 -11.59 -4.48 -1.30
C PRO A 360 -11.16 -5.22 -2.57
N GLY A 361 -10.29 -6.23 -2.41
CA GLY A 361 -9.76 -6.98 -3.55
C GLY A 361 -10.82 -7.74 -4.34
N TRP A 362 -12.03 -7.89 -3.82
CA TRP A 362 -13.17 -8.46 -4.53
C TRP A 362 -13.83 -7.49 -5.52
N ASP A 363 -13.59 -6.18 -5.38
CA ASP A 363 -14.02 -5.18 -6.36
C ASP A 363 -13.07 -5.12 -7.55
N VAL A 364 -11.93 -5.79 -7.49
CA VAL A 364 -10.99 -5.89 -8.60
C VAL A 364 -11.27 -7.17 -9.38
N PRO A 365 -11.50 -7.10 -10.69
CA PRO A 365 -11.79 -8.28 -11.50
C PRO A 365 -10.58 -9.21 -11.58
N LYS A 366 -10.84 -10.52 -11.74
CA LYS A 366 -9.78 -11.48 -12.03
C LYS A 366 -9.19 -11.19 -13.41
N ILE A 367 -7.87 -11.29 -13.51
CA ILE A 367 -7.16 -11.08 -14.77
C ILE A 367 -7.64 -12.13 -15.80
N SER A 368 -8.25 -11.66 -16.88
CA SER A 368 -8.60 -12.41 -18.06
C SER A 368 -7.88 -11.81 -19.28
N ARG A 369 -7.98 -12.45 -20.44
CA ARG A 369 -7.38 -11.90 -21.65
C ARG A 369 -8.04 -10.60 -22.08
N GLU A 370 -9.36 -10.49 -21.88
CA GLU A 370 -10.12 -9.30 -22.21
C GLU A 370 -9.78 -8.11 -21.31
N LEU A 371 -9.32 -8.37 -20.09
CA LEU A 371 -8.89 -7.33 -19.15
C LEU A 371 -7.48 -6.80 -19.43
N LEU A 372 -6.73 -7.43 -20.31
CA LEU A 372 -5.40 -6.99 -20.67
C LEU A 372 -5.48 -6.09 -21.92
N THR A 373 -5.09 -4.82 -21.75
CA THR A 373 -5.16 -3.86 -22.86
C THR A 373 -4.19 -4.21 -23.99
N ASN A 374 -4.61 -3.93 -25.20
CA ASN A 374 -3.79 -4.00 -26.40
C ASN A 374 -3.37 -2.61 -26.91
N HIS A 375 -3.92 -1.57 -26.30
CA HIS A 375 -3.74 -0.17 -26.67
C HIS A 375 -2.39 0.39 -26.21
N PHE A 376 -2.15 1.64 -26.57
CA PHE A 376 -1.02 2.39 -26.05
C PHE A 376 -1.18 2.66 -24.54
N GLY A 377 -0.06 2.65 -23.85
CA GLY A 377 0.08 3.13 -22.50
C GLY A 377 1.46 3.77 -22.32
N LEU A 378 1.64 4.50 -21.24
CA LEU A 378 2.95 5.05 -20.89
C LEU A 378 3.97 3.93 -20.71
N VAL A 379 5.21 4.18 -21.14
CA VAL A 379 6.34 3.36 -20.74
C VAL A 379 6.44 3.39 -19.22
N SER A 380 6.50 2.24 -18.58
CA SER A 380 6.48 2.11 -17.12
C SER A 380 7.60 2.88 -16.43
N ASP A 381 8.73 3.03 -17.07
CA ASP A 381 9.85 3.80 -16.58
C ASP A 381 9.50 5.30 -16.46
N PHE A 382 8.95 5.91 -17.52
CA PHE A 382 8.49 7.30 -17.50
C PHE A 382 7.39 7.51 -16.44
N LEU A 383 6.40 6.61 -16.39
CA LEU A 383 5.31 6.67 -15.43
C LEU A 383 5.83 6.61 -13.98
N SER A 384 6.79 5.72 -13.73
CA SER A 384 7.37 5.53 -12.40
C SER A 384 8.18 6.74 -11.95
N GLU A 385 8.93 7.36 -12.85
CA GLU A 385 9.67 8.60 -12.56
C GLU A 385 8.70 9.74 -12.22
N CYS A 386 7.64 9.91 -13.00
CA CYS A 386 6.58 10.87 -12.69
C CYS A 386 5.96 10.60 -11.31
N TRP A 387 5.64 9.36 -11.00
CA TRP A 387 5.06 8.98 -9.72
C TRP A 387 6.00 9.26 -8.55
N SER A 388 7.30 8.94 -8.70
CA SER A 388 8.31 9.22 -7.68
C SER A 388 8.44 10.71 -7.40
N GLN A 389 8.43 11.55 -8.43
CA GLN A 389 8.46 13.01 -8.27
C GLN A 389 7.18 13.56 -7.62
N LEU A 390 6.00 13.03 -7.98
CA LEU A 390 4.72 13.40 -7.35
C LEU A 390 4.67 13.13 -5.85
N ARG A 391 5.48 12.20 -5.33
CA ARG A 391 5.54 11.91 -3.89
C ARG A 391 5.95 13.12 -3.06
N TYR A 392 6.72 14.04 -3.64
CA TYR A 392 7.21 15.26 -2.97
C TYR A 392 6.22 16.42 -3.01
N GLN A 393 5.09 16.25 -3.70
CA GLN A 393 4.00 17.22 -3.75
C GLN A 393 2.87 16.81 -2.81
N SER A 394 1.95 17.76 -2.52
CA SER A 394 0.73 17.50 -1.76
C SER A 394 -0.45 18.18 -2.42
N ARG A 395 -1.60 17.50 -2.45
CA ARG A 395 -2.87 18.08 -2.93
C ARG A 395 -3.87 18.31 -1.80
N VAL A 396 -3.43 18.22 -0.54
CA VAL A 396 -4.31 18.42 0.63
C VAL A 396 -4.84 19.85 0.70
N SER A 397 -4.07 20.84 0.22
CA SER A 397 -4.51 22.25 0.16
C SER A 397 -5.77 22.46 -0.70
N VAL A 398 -6.01 21.59 -1.68
CA VAL A 398 -7.22 21.64 -2.54
C VAL A 398 -8.51 21.43 -1.73
N LEU A 399 -8.43 20.75 -0.58
CA LEU A 399 -9.58 20.53 0.30
C LEU A 399 -9.92 21.72 1.20
N GLN A 400 -8.98 22.66 1.38
CA GLN A 400 -9.15 23.79 2.28
C GLN A 400 -10.32 24.67 1.82
N ASN A 401 -11.22 24.97 2.76
CA ASN A 401 -12.44 25.76 2.55
C ASN A 401 -13.44 25.18 1.53
N ARG A 402 -13.21 23.95 1.04
CA ARG A 402 -14.09 23.26 0.08
C ARG A 402 -14.72 22.00 0.68
N VAL A 403 -14.02 21.30 1.58
CA VAL A 403 -14.48 20.07 2.21
C VAL A 403 -14.34 20.18 3.72
N PHE A 404 -15.43 19.92 4.43
CA PHE A 404 -15.48 19.90 5.88
C PHE A 404 -15.88 18.49 6.34
N PHE A 405 -14.98 17.86 7.07
CA PHE A 405 -15.24 16.51 7.59
C PHE A 405 -16.09 16.53 8.84
N GLY A 406 -16.97 15.55 8.98
CA GLY A 406 -17.83 15.38 10.15
C GLY A 406 -17.03 15.15 11.44
N GLY A 407 -17.58 15.63 12.57
CA GLY A 407 -16.91 15.61 13.86
C GLY A 407 -16.63 14.22 14.48
N ALA A 408 -17.13 13.15 13.86
CA ALA A 408 -16.89 11.79 14.31
C ALA A 408 -15.58 11.17 13.77
N LEU A 409 -14.90 11.85 12.81
CA LEU A 409 -13.61 11.42 12.32
C LEU A 409 -12.52 11.80 13.33
N SER A 410 -11.70 10.83 13.73
CA SER A 410 -10.49 11.09 14.52
C SER A 410 -9.43 11.81 13.67
N GLY A 411 -8.43 12.42 14.32
CA GLY A 411 -7.30 13.04 13.61
C GLY A 411 -6.57 12.07 12.66
N ARG A 412 -6.48 10.77 13.03
CA ARG A 412 -5.90 9.73 12.16
C ARG A 412 -6.80 9.41 10.98
N ASP A 413 -8.12 9.38 11.17
CA ASP A 413 -9.06 9.18 10.07
C ASP A 413 -8.97 10.33 9.07
N THR A 414 -8.94 11.57 9.55
CA THR A 414 -8.76 12.78 8.73
C THR A 414 -7.44 12.73 7.96
N ASN A 415 -6.34 12.38 8.62
CA ASN A 415 -5.03 12.26 7.95
C ASN A 415 -5.03 11.16 6.87
N ALA A 416 -5.63 10.01 7.16
CA ALA A 416 -5.76 8.90 6.22
C ALA A 416 -6.58 9.28 4.98
N VAL A 417 -7.72 9.96 5.19
CA VAL A 417 -8.55 10.47 4.09
C VAL A 417 -7.79 11.50 3.29
N ASN A 418 -7.16 12.50 3.93
CA ASN A 418 -6.39 13.54 3.26
C ASN A 418 -5.26 12.98 2.39
N LYS A 419 -4.48 12.01 2.88
CA LYS A 419 -3.44 11.36 2.10
C LYS A 419 -4.02 10.60 0.90
N THR A 420 -5.11 9.88 1.11
CA THR A 420 -5.75 9.12 0.02
C THR A 420 -6.30 10.06 -1.06
N VAL A 421 -6.97 11.16 -0.66
CA VAL A 421 -7.44 12.19 -1.60
C VAL A 421 -6.28 12.82 -2.33
N SER A 422 -5.23 13.22 -1.62
CA SER A 422 -4.01 13.79 -2.23
C SER A 422 -3.43 12.86 -3.29
N GLY A 423 -3.29 11.56 -2.98
CA GLY A 423 -2.78 10.57 -3.93
C GLY A 423 -3.68 10.39 -5.15
N LEU A 424 -4.99 10.28 -4.97
CA LEU A 424 -5.94 10.20 -6.08
C LEU A 424 -5.89 11.44 -6.97
N LEU A 425 -5.83 12.64 -6.37
CA LEU A 425 -5.76 13.89 -7.12
C LEU A 425 -4.40 14.07 -7.83
N LYS A 426 -3.29 13.60 -7.27
CA LYS A 426 -1.99 13.57 -7.97
C LYS A 426 -2.01 12.70 -9.21
N LEU A 427 -2.68 11.55 -9.17
CA LEU A 427 -2.85 10.68 -10.33
C LEU A 427 -3.66 11.38 -11.42
N LEU A 428 -4.73 12.13 -11.06
CA LEU A 428 -5.59 12.81 -12.02
C LEU A 428 -5.04 14.15 -12.50
N TYR A 429 -4.33 14.85 -11.64
CA TYR A 429 -3.84 16.22 -11.87
C TYR A 429 -2.35 16.28 -11.49
N PRO A 430 -1.45 15.74 -12.35
CA PRO A 430 -0.02 15.73 -12.07
C PRO A 430 0.58 17.13 -12.02
N GLY A 431 0.05 18.09 -12.78
CA GLY A 431 0.43 19.50 -12.75
C GLY A 431 -0.29 20.30 -11.68
N GLU A 432 0.10 21.56 -11.57
CA GLU A 432 -0.63 22.57 -10.78
C GLU A 432 -1.82 23.09 -11.59
N GLY A 433 -2.94 23.35 -10.94
CA GLY A 433 -4.13 23.85 -11.58
C GLY A 433 -5.37 23.69 -10.71
N GLU A 434 -6.47 24.22 -11.19
CA GLU A 434 -7.77 24.10 -10.55
C GLU A 434 -8.32 22.68 -10.74
N VAL A 435 -8.80 22.11 -9.63
CA VAL A 435 -9.44 20.78 -9.63
C VAL A 435 -10.95 20.96 -9.54
N PRO A 436 -11.73 20.36 -10.47
CA PRO A 436 -13.19 20.37 -10.44
C PRO A 436 -13.77 19.81 -9.14
N GLU A 437 -14.88 20.37 -8.70
CA GLU A 437 -15.54 19.92 -7.45
C GLU A 437 -15.97 18.46 -7.50
N GLU A 438 -16.47 18.01 -8.65
CA GLU A 438 -16.88 16.61 -8.86
C GLU A 438 -15.73 15.61 -8.67
N ASP A 439 -14.51 15.98 -9.10
CA ASP A 439 -13.33 15.13 -8.94
C ASP A 439 -12.80 15.14 -7.50
N ILE A 440 -12.94 16.28 -6.81
CA ILE A 440 -12.64 16.35 -5.37
C ILE A 440 -13.65 15.48 -4.60
N GLU A 441 -14.94 15.60 -4.89
CA GLU A 441 -15.97 14.80 -4.23
C GLU A 441 -15.79 13.31 -4.50
N TRP A 442 -15.46 12.93 -5.74
CA TRP A 442 -15.11 11.55 -6.09
C TRP A 442 -13.96 11.04 -5.23
N ALA A 443 -12.86 11.79 -5.14
CA ALA A 443 -11.68 11.39 -4.38
C ALA A 443 -11.99 11.28 -2.88
N VAL A 444 -12.74 12.23 -2.32
CA VAL A 444 -13.19 12.21 -0.91
C VAL A 444 -14.03 10.96 -0.63
N ARG A 445 -15.00 10.66 -1.48
CA ARG A 445 -15.87 9.49 -1.31
C ARG A 445 -15.08 8.19 -1.34
N VAL A 446 -14.19 8.01 -2.33
CA VAL A 446 -13.33 6.81 -2.44
C VAL A 446 -12.43 6.67 -1.21
N ALA A 447 -11.81 7.77 -0.79
CA ALA A 447 -10.92 7.78 0.37
C ALA A 447 -11.65 7.44 1.67
N MET A 448 -12.81 8.07 1.88
CA MET A 448 -13.62 7.83 3.08
C MET A 448 -14.17 6.40 3.12
N GLU A 449 -14.62 5.85 2.00
CA GLU A 449 -15.10 4.48 1.94
C GLU A 449 -13.97 3.48 2.27
N ALA A 450 -12.78 3.69 1.70
CA ALA A 450 -11.62 2.84 1.97
C ALA A 450 -11.17 2.90 3.45
N ARG A 451 -11.15 4.09 4.05
CA ARG A 451 -10.83 4.25 5.48
C ARG A 451 -11.97 3.76 6.38
N ARG A 452 -13.23 3.90 5.96
CA ARG A 452 -14.38 3.40 6.71
C ARG A 452 -14.29 1.89 6.95
N ARG A 453 -13.83 1.09 5.96
CA ARG A 453 -13.61 -0.35 6.14
C ARG A 453 -12.67 -0.67 7.28
N VAL A 454 -11.57 0.06 7.41
CA VAL A 454 -10.64 -0.07 8.54
C VAL A 454 -11.35 0.20 9.86
N LYS A 455 -12.11 1.29 9.92
CA LYS A 455 -12.84 1.67 11.13
C LYS A 455 -13.91 0.63 11.53
N GLU A 456 -14.61 0.05 10.57
CA GLU A 456 -15.59 -1.00 10.84
C GLU A 456 -14.94 -2.27 11.42
N GLN A 457 -13.71 -2.60 11.04
CA GLN A 457 -12.98 -3.70 11.67
C GLN A 457 -12.57 -3.35 13.10
N GLN A 458 -12.12 -2.13 13.38
CA GLN A 458 -11.85 -1.67 14.73
C GLN A 458 -13.10 -1.73 15.62
N LYS A 459 -14.28 -1.38 15.09
CA LYS A 459 -15.57 -1.51 15.82
C LYS A 459 -15.89 -2.95 16.21
N ARG A 460 -15.55 -3.91 15.38
CA ARG A 460 -15.82 -5.34 15.62
C ARG A 460 -14.90 -5.97 16.67
N ILE A 461 -13.66 -5.52 16.74
CA ILE A 461 -12.63 -6.09 17.60
C ILE A 461 -12.47 -5.27 18.87
N GLY A 462 -12.64 -3.95 18.76
CA GLY A 462 -12.13 -3.01 19.72
C GLY A 462 -13.10 -2.51 20.76
N ALA A 463 -12.61 -1.53 21.50
CA ALA A 463 -13.25 -0.88 22.62
C ALA A 463 -14.48 -0.05 22.21
N ALA A 464 -15.24 0.37 23.20
CA ALA A 464 -16.45 1.18 23.05
C ALA A 464 -16.24 2.49 22.29
N GLU A 465 -15.02 3.03 22.31
CA GLU A 465 -14.64 4.30 21.63
C GLU A 465 -14.90 4.29 20.13
N PHE A 466 -14.80 3.12 19.47
CA PHE A 466 -15.01 3.02 18.02
C PHE A 466 -16.48 2.85 17.61
N ARG A 467 -17.38 2.53 18.55
CA ARG A 467 -18.77 2.12 18.25
C ARG A 467 -19.60 3.20 17.56
N ASN A 468 -19.43 4.46 17.95
CA ASN A 468 -20.23 5.58 17.46
C ASN A 468 -19.57 6.33 16.29
N THR A 469 -18.48 5.82 15.74
CA THR A 469 -17.80 6.48 14.62
C THR A 469 -18.61 6.31 13.34
N HIS A 470 -18.93 7.41 12.70
CA HIS A 470 -19.51 7.46 11.35
C HIS A 470 -18.72 8.47 10.51
N PHE A 471 -18.72 8.27 9.20
CA PHE A 471 -17.99 9.12 8.27
C PHE A 471 -18.95 9.98 7.50
N SER A 472 -18.74 11.29 7.56
CA SER A 472 -19.52 12.28 6.84
C SER A 472 -18.66 13.47 6.41
N TYR A 473 -19.10 14.17 5.41
CA TYR A 473 -18.49 15.40 4.94
C TYR A 473 -19.57 16.37 4.42
N VAL A 474 -19.23 17.64 4.44
CA VAL A 474 -19.99 18.71 3.81
C VAL A 474 -19.15 19.30 2.68
N MET A 475 -19.73 19.46 1.51
CA MET A 475 -19.10 20.05 0.34
C MET A 475 -20.16 20.76 -0.51
N GLY A 476 -19.76 21.88 -1.13
CA GLY A 476 -20.67 22.67 -1.94
C GLY A 476 -21.44 23.75 -1.17
N ALA A 477 -22.16 24.58 -1.90
CA ALA A 477 -22.90 25.73 -1.37
C ALA A 477 -24.17 25.36 -0.61
N ASP A 478 -24.69 24.14 -0.80
CA ASP A 478 -25.90 23.61 -0.17
C ASP A 478 -25.70 23.26 1.31
N GLY A 479 -24.45 23.09 1.75
CA GLY A 479 -24.11 22.77 3.13
C GLY A 479 -24.68 21.43 3.63
N VAL A 480 -25.11 20.54 2.75
CA VAL A 480 -25.73 19.26 3.11
C VAL A 480 -24.64 18.28 3.55
N GLU A 481 -24.83 17.69 4.73
CA GLU A 481 -23.94 16.65 5.25
C GLU A 481 -24.22 15.33 4.51
N LYS A 482 -23.19 14.80 3.84
CA LYS A 482 -23.22 13.53 3.10
C LYS A 482 -22.52 12.43 3.92
N PHE A 483 -23.23 11.33 4.15
CA PHE A 483 -22.70 10.19 4.90
C PHE A 483 -22.09 9.17 3.97
N VAL A 484 -20.91 8.64 4.34
CA VAL A 484 -20.22 7.59 3.60
C VAL A 484 -20.30 6.28 4.39
N SER A 485 -20.87 5.28 3.75
CA SER A 485 -20.95 3.90 4.26
C SER A 485 -20.21 2.96 3.29
N THR A 486 -19.93 1.75 3.73
CA THR A 486 -19.41 0.71 2.86
C THR A 486 -20.55 -0.15 2.33
N PRO A 487 -20.47 -0.67 1.09
CA PRO A 487 -21.52 -1.53 0.54
C PRO A 487 -21.80 -2.77 1.39
N GLU A 488 -20.79 -3.29 2.06
CA GLU A 488 -20.90 -4.45 2.94
C GLU A 488 -21.84 -4.20 4.14
N LEU A 489 -21.93 -2.93 4.58
CA LEU A 489 -22.85 -2.53 5.66
C LEU A 489 -24.25 -2.20 5.12
N GLN A 490 -24.34 -1.70 3.89
CA GLN A 490 -25.64 -1.34 3.29
C GLN A 490 -26.50 -2.56 3.04
N SER A 491 -25.90 -3.71 2.71
CA SER A 491 -26.64 -4.95 2.48
C SER A 491 -27.33 -5.51 3.73
N GLU A 492 -26.84 -5.17 4.92
CA GLU A 492 -27.41 -5.64 6.19
C GLU A 492 -28.49 -4.69 6.76
N ASN A 493 -28.48 -3.41 6.41
CA ASN A 493 -29.26 -2.38 7.12
C ASN A 493 -30.04 -1.43 6.23
N SER A 494 -29.96 -1.54 4.91
CA SER A 494 -30.73 -0.64 4.03
C SER A 494 -32.15 -1.12 3.84
N ILE A 495 -33.10 -0.30 4.27
CA ILE A 495 -34.48 -0.41 3.82
C ILE A 495 -34.43 0.02 2.35
N GLY A 496 -34.64 -0.93 1.43
CA GLY A 496 -34.74 -0.64 0.00
C GLY A 496 -35.86 0.38 -0.22
N GLY A 497 -35.61 1.37 -1.09
CA GLY A 497 -36.64 2.35 -1.47
C GLY A 497 -37.78 1.76 -2.32
N ASP A 498 -37.61 0.53 -2.79
CA ASP A 498 -38.63 -0.15 -3.61
C ASP A 498 -39.78 -0.67 -2.74
N PRO A 499 -41.02 -0.60 -3.24
CA PRO A 499 -42.17 -1.18 -2.56
C PRO A 499 -41.97 -2.68 -2.34
N LEU A 500 -42.21 -3.14 -1.12
CA LEU A 500 -42.17 -4.57 -0.81
C LEU A 500 -43.29 -5.30 -1.53
N GLU A 501 -43.02 -6.51 -2.00
CA GLU A 501 -44.05 -7.38 -2.55
C GLU A 501 -45.11 -7.72 -1.49
N PRO A 502 -46.34 -8.01 -1.86
CA PRO A 502 -47.38 -8.43 -0.94
C PRO A 502 -46.93 -9.65 -0.12
N GLY A 503 -46.98 -9.53 1.21
CA GLY A 503 -46.54 -10.56 2.14
C GLY A 503 -45.09 -10.37 2.63
N GLN A 504 -44.41 -9.27 2.28
CA GLN A 504 -43.14 -8.88 2.82
C GLN A 504 -43.29 -7.71 3.81
N VAL A 505 -42.54 -7.72 4.89
CA VAL A 505 -42.47 -6.63 5.85
C VAL A 505 -41.04 -6.44 6.31
N TRP A 506 -40.69 -5.20 6.61
CA TRP A 506 -39.44 -4.92 7.28
C TRP A 506 -39.55 -5.21 8.77
N THR A 507 -38.60 -5.93 9.33
CA THR A 507 -38.53 -6.17 10.77
C THR A 507 -37.27 -5.57 11.34
N ILE A 508 -37.34 -5.09 12.59
CA ILE A 508 -36.17 -4.59 13.34
C ILE A 508 -35.74 -5.70 14.28
N SER A 509 -34.52 -6.15 14.14
CA SER A 509 -33.88 -7.05 15.08
C SER A 509 -33.01 -6.28 16.07
N PRO A 510 -33.20 -6.38 17.38
CA PRO A 510 -32.23 -5.87 18.33
C PRO A 510 -30.92 -6.65 18.13
N GLY A 511 -29.85 -5.93 17.77
CA GLY A 511 -28.54 -6.54 17.53
C GLY A 511 -28.06 -7.36 18.72
N GLY A 512 -27.80 -8.63 18.51
CA GLY A 512 -27.26 -9.51 19.55
C GLY A 512 -25.84 -9.04 19.94
N GLY A 513 -25.62 -8.74 21.21
CA GLY A 513 -24.29 -8.45 21.74
C GLY A 513 -23.78 -7.02 21.59
N GLY A 514 -24.65 -6.01 21.53
CA GLY A 514 -24.28 -4.59 21.58
C GLY A 514 -24.05 -3.92 20.22
N GLY A 515 -24.50 -4.53 19.13
CA GLY A 515 -24.55 -3.92 17.80
C GLY A 515 -25.77 -3.01 17.60
N THR A 516 -25.71 -2.12 16.59
CA THR A 516 -26.85 -1.32 16.14
C THR A 516 -28.00 -2.23 15.68
N PRO A 517 -29.26 -1.85 15.91
CA PRO A 517 -30.40 -2.60 15.38
C PRO A 517 -30.32 -2.74 13.84
N GLY A 518 -30.41 -3.96 13.36
CA GLY A 518 -30.45 -4.24 11.93
C GLY A 518 -31.87 -4.36 11.43
N THR A 519 -32.13 -3.97 10.19
CA THR A 519 -33.43 -4.17 9.51
C THR A 519 -33.29 -5.29 8.49
N LEU A 520 -34.20 -6.25 8.50
CA LEU A 520 -34.22 -7.35 7.56
C LEU A 520 -35.61 -7.50 6.92
N PRO A 521 -35.69 -7.83 5.62
CA PRO A 521 -36.97 -8.11 4.99
C PRO A 521 -37.52 -9.44 5.51
N TYR A 522 -38.70 -9.42 6.04
CA TYR A 522 -39.44 -10.63 6.38
C TYR A 522 -40.32 -11.02 5.18
N ARG A 523 -40.08 -12.23 4.65
CA ARG A 523 -40.85 -12.78 3.52
C ARG A 523 -41.80 -13.86 4.05
N ASP A 524 -43.10 -13.58 4.02
CA ASP A 524 -44.11 -14.58 4.27
C ASP A 524 -44.29 -15.44 3.00
N GLN A 525 -43.92 -16.72 3.08
CA GLN A 525 -44.20 -17.67 2.00
C GLN A 525 -45.69 -18.05 2.09
N ARG A 526 -46.54 -17.42 1.28
CA ARG A 526 -47.93 -17.84 1.12
C ARG A 526 -47.95 -19.29 0.59
N ARG A 527 -48.33 -20.23 1.45
CA ARG A 527 -48.82 -21.53 0.96
C ARG A 527 -50.20 -21.33 0.38
N PRO A 528 -50.55 -22.02 -0.72
CA PRO A 528 -51.93 -22.01 -1.23
C PRO A 528 -52.87 -22.48 -0.11
N ARG A 529 -53.91 -21.68 0.14
CA ARG A 529 -54.84 -21.87 1.24
C ARG A 529 -55.63 -23.15 1.09
N PHE A 530 -55.51 -24.01 2.08
CA PHE A 530 -56.63 -24.79 2.58
C PHE A 530 -56.72 -24.53 4.10
N GLY A 531 -57.69 -23.74 4.53
CA GLY A 531 -58.00 -23.47 5.94
C GLY A 531 -57.60 -22.08 6.46
N ARG A 532 -58.51 -21.43 7.17
CA ARG A 532 -58.28 -20.17 7.90
C ARG A 532 -57.18 -20.40 8.95
N GLN A 533 -56.09 -19.69 8.81
CA GLN A 533 -55.09 -19.59 9.88
C GLN A 533 -55.33 -18.36 10.73
N ASP A 534 -55.27 -18.54 12.03
CA ASP A 534 -55.45 -17.50 13.02
C ASP A 534 -54.26 -16.49 12.99
N PRO A 535 -54.51 -15.19 12.80
CA PRO A 535 -53.47 -14.17 12.72
C PRO A 535 -52.59 -14.06 13.98
N GLN A 536 -53.06 -14.58 15.09
CA GLN A 536 -52.28 -14.53 16.34
C GLN A 536 -51.13 -15.53 16.42
N GLN A 537 -51.15 -16.63 15.68
CA GLN A 537 -50.08 -17.62 15.69
C GLN A 537 -48.84 -17.15 14.91
N THR A 538 -49.02 -16.29 13.94
CA THR A 538 -47.90 -15.74 13.15
C THR A 538 -47.06 -14.72 13.92
N ARG A 539 -47.66 -14.02 14.88
CA ARG A 539 -46.96 -13.06 15.73
C ARG A 539 -46.07 -13.71 16.79
N ALA A 540 -46.50 -14.83 17.37
CA ALA A 540 -45.72 -15.53 18.38
C ALA A 540 -44.46 -16.20 17.82
N ALA A 541 -44.51 -16.66 16.57
CA ALA A 541 -43.40 -17.27 15.87
C ALA A 541 -42.26 -16.30 15.55
N GLY A 542 -42.61 -15.05 15.23
CA GLY A 542 -41.62 -14.01 14.94
C GLY A 542 -40.85 -13.50 16.16
N LEU A 543 -41.38 -13.69 17.38
CA LEU A 543 -40.81 -13.11 18.59
C LEU A 543 -39.94 -14.07 19.43
N GLN A 544 -39.86 -15.34 19.05
CA GLN A 544 -39.16 -16.35 19.85
C GLN A 544 -37.75 -16.74 19.35
N GLY A 545 -37.28 -16.18 18.30
CA GLY A 545 -35.93 -16.43 17.81
C GLY A 545 -34.87 -15.76 18.70
N LYS A 546 -34.03 -16.51 19.32
CA LYS A 546 -32.93 -15.97 20.13
C LYS A 546 -31.85 -15.26 19.33
N HIS A 547 -31.82 -15.43 18.03
CA HIS A 547 -30.82 -14.87 17.15
C HIS A 547 -31.47 -14.37 15.87
N GLY A 548 -31.80 -13.09 15.87
CA GLY A 548 -32.43 -12.46 14.73
C GLY A 548 -33.77 -13.09 14.43
N LEU A 549 -34.74 -12.48 14.91
CA LEU A 549 -36.16 -12.74 14.70
C LEU A 549 -36.57 -12.89 13.26
N CYS A 550 -35.61 -12.80 12.40
CA CYS A 550 -35.74 -12.69 11.00
C CYS A 550 -35.49 -14.00 10.28
N ARG A 551 -35.72 -15.11 10.91
CA ARG A 551 -35.86 -16.35 10.13
C ARG A 551 -37.14 -16.28 9.35
N ALA A 552 -36.98 -16.15 8.04
CA ALA A 552 -38.07 -16.19 7.07
C ALA A 552 -38.74 -17.59 6.96
N GLU A 553 -38.26 -18.57 7.70
CA GLU A 553 -38.89 -19.88 7.75
C GLU A 553 -40.05 -19.85 8.74
N PRO A 554 -41.29 -20.18 8.30
CA PRO A 554 -42.39 -20.37 9.22
C PRO A 554 -42.01 -21.53 10.13
N LEU A 555 -42.02 -21.29 11.44
CA LEU A 555 -41.97 -22.35 12.41
C LEU A 555 -43.10 -23.34 12.11
N ARG A 556 -42.73 -24.56 11.76
CA ARG A 556 -43.71 -25.64 11.67
C ARG A 556 -44.47 -25.71 12.99
N PRO A 557 -45.77 -25.78 12.98
CA PRO A 557 -46.53 -25.92 14.22
C PRO A 557 -46.12 -27.23 14.88
N LEU A 558 -45.67 -27.13 16.11
CA LEU A 558 -45.23 -28.25 16.97
C LEU A 558 -46.40 -29.13 17.43
N TYR A 559 -47.56 -29.02 16.81
CA TYR A 559 -48.73 -29.82 17.14
C TYR A 559 -49.24 -30.59 15.95
N ALA A 560 -48.53 -31.63 15.58
CA ALA A 560 -49.08 -32.80 14.93
C ALA A 560 -49.27 -33.86 15.99
N THR A 561 -50.43 -33.88 16.61
CA THR A 561 -50.90 -35.03 17.38
C THR A 561 -51.15 -36.20 16.44
N GLY A 562 -50.14 -37.04 16.27
CA GLY A 562 -50.26 -38.33 15.72
C GLY A 562 -50.12 -39.38 16.80
N ARG A 563 -51.23 -39.99 17.21
CA ARG A 563 -51.20 -41.28 17.89
C ARG A 563 -50.60 -42.29 16.94
N GLY A 564 -49.57 -43.03 17.40
CA GLY A 564 -49.21 -44.24 16.73
C GLY A 564 -47.73 -44.62 16.89
N GLN A 565 -47.55 -45.59 17.70
CA GLN A 565 -46.48 -46.60 17.71
C GLN A 565 -45.05 -46.17 17.98
N ARG A 566 -44.56 -46.64 19.14
CA ARG A 566 -43.16 -46.70 19.51
C ARG A 566 -42.41 -47.69 18.65
N PRO A 567 -41.28 -47.38 18.12
CA PRO A 567 -40.21 -48.33 17.92
C PRO A 567 -39.12 -48.11 18.96
N SER A 568 -38.58 -49.23 19.38
CA SER A 568 -37.54 -49.45 20.37
C SER A 568 -36.26 -48.66 20.08
N SER A 569 -35.73 -48.09 21.17
CA SER A 569 -34.47 -47.33 21.20
C SER A 569 -33.25 -48.18 21.02
N PRO A 570 -32.19 -47.71 20.37
CA PRO A 570 -30.83 -48.04 20.73
C PRO A 570 -30.31 -46.99 21.73
N ARG A 571 -29.78 -47.45 22.83
CA ARG A 571 -29.07 -46.65 23.84
C ARG A 571 -27.86 -45.98 23.21
N ILE A 572 -27.84 -44.68 23.12
CA ILE A 572 -26.62 -43.89 22.87
C ILE A 572 -26.25 -43.29 24.24
N HIS A 573 -25.08 -43.71 24.72
CA HIS A 573 -24.43 -43.11 25.89
C HIS A 573 -24.20 -41.61 25.63
N ARG A 574 -24.86 -40.79 26.44
CA ARG A 574 -24.50 -39.38 26.63
C ARG A 574 -23.40 -39.33 27.68
N PRO A 575 -22.26 -38.70 27.43
CA PRO A 575 -21.38 -38.31 28.52
C PRO A 575 -22.00 -37.07 29.22
N THR A 576 -22.24 -37.20 30.49
CA THR A 576 -22.62 -36.12 31.41
C THR A 576 -21.47 -35.12 31.53
N PRO A 577 -21.67 -33.83 31.36
CA PRO A 577 -20.65 -32.85 31.74
C PRO A 577 -20.64 -32.74 33.27
N SER A 578 -19.57 -33.20 33.87
CA SER A 578 -19.26 -32.97 35.27
C SER A 578 -19.02 -31.47 35.46
N LEU A 579 -19.91 -30.83 36.23
CA LEU A 579 -19.71 -29.51 36.82
C LEU A 579 -18.52 -29.60 37.79
N ARG A 580 -17.34 -29.17 37.35
CA ARG A 580 -16.24 -28.84 38.26
C ARG A 580 -16.59 -27.55 38.98
N ARG A 581 -16.95 -27.65 40.24
CA ARG A 581 -16.94 -26.55 41.21
C ARG A 581 -15.50 -25.98 41.23
N ILE A 582 -15.34 -24.75 40.75
CA ILE A 582 -14.15 -23.98 41.03
C ILE A 582 -14.26 -23.51 42.46
N GLN A 583 -13.52 -24.13 43.36
CA GLN A 583 -13.26 -23.61 44.69
C GLN A 583 -12.32 -22.42 44.56
N VAL A 584 -12.85 -21.23 44.78
CA VAL A 584 -12.04 -20.03 44.99
C VAL A 584 -11.44 -20.16 46.40
N ARG A 585 -10.17 -20.49 46.49
CA ARG A 585 -9.36 -20.34 47.70
C ARG A 585 -9.23 -18.84 47.99
N ARG A 586 -9.95 -18.39 49.04
CA ARG A 586 -9.63 -17.14 49.73
C ARG A 586 -8.35 -17.36 50.55
N GLU A 587 -7.25 -16.79 50.10
CA GLU A 587 -6.12 -16.52 50.98
C GLU A 587 -6.40 -15.23 51.75
N THR A 588 -6.70 -15.38 53.00
CA THR A 588 -6.72 -14.33 54.03
C THR A 588 -5.25 -13.95 54.30
N ARG A 589 -4.87 -12.73 53.98
CA ARG A 589 -3.74 -12.07 54.64
C ARG A 589 -4.25 -10.86 55.41
N HIS A 590 -3.80 -10.86 56.64
CA HIS A 590 -4.09 -9.98 57.76
C HIS A 590 -4.02 -8.48 57.48
N GLY A 591 -4.98 -7.78 57.99
CA GLY A 591 -4.86 -6.71 58.97
C GLY A 591 -4.37 -5.35 58.46
N ILE A 592 -5.33 -4.46 58.15
CA ILE A 592 -5.15 -3.02 58.35
C ILE A 592 -6.53 -2.49 58.80
N PRO A 593 -6.62 -1.71 59.90
CA PRO A 593 -7.87 -1.24 60.47
C PRO A 593 -8.44 -0.04 59.70
N PRO A 594 -9.75 0.23 59.83
CA PRO A 594 -10.43 1.30 59.14
C PRO A 594 -10.19 2.64 59.85
N CYS A 595 -9.78 3.67 59.08
CA CYS A 595 -9.90 5.05 59.53
C CYS A 595 -11.07 5.74 58.84
N ALA A 596 -11.82 6.43 59.67
CA ALA A 596 -13.06 7.09 59.42
C ALA A 596 -12.94 8.30 58.45
N LEU A 597 -14.03 8.53 57.74
CA LEU A 597 -14.38 9.75 57.06
C LEU A 597 -14.39 10.95 58.00
N HIS A 598 -13.68 12.04 57.62
CA HIS A 598 -14.16 13.41 57.72
C HIS A 598 -13.34 14.36 56.86
N GLY A 599 -13.96 14.99 55.94
CA GLY A 599 -14.11 16.43 55.67
C GLY A 599 -12.94 17.20 55.11
N SER A 600 -13.30 17.90 54.02
CA SER A 600 -12.84 19.22 53.57
C SER A 600 -11.50 19.34 52.83
N LEU A 601 -11.64 19.63 51.56
CA LEU A 601 -11.07 20.73 50.76
C LEU A 601 -9.69 21.26 51.12
N GLU A 602 -8.91 21.36 50.06
CA GLU A 602 -7.82 22.29 49.74
C GLU A 602 -6.43 21.68 49.55
N GLU A 603 -6.01 21.80 48.31
CA GLU A 603 -4.70 22.16 47.78
C GLU A 603 -3.41 21.52 48.32
N GLU A 604 -2.56 21.28 47.31
CA GLU A 604 -1.13 21.13 47.32
C GLU A 604 -0.56 19.71 47.19
N CYS A 605 -0.07 19.48 45.96
CA CYS A 605 0.96 18.50 45.69
C CYS A 605 2.27 18.84 46.38
N PRO A 606 2.91 17.88 47.03
CA PRO A 606 4.36 17.91 47.07
C PRO A 606 4.98 16.60 46.58
N TRP A 607 5.72 16.68 45.50
CA TRP A 607 6.74 15.73 45.16
C TRP A 607 7.89 15.76 46.19
N ARG A 608 8.04 14.73 46.98
CA ARG A 608 9.32 14.45 47.69
C ARG A 608 9.97 13.23 47.06
N ALA A 609 10.98 13.48 46.24
CA ALA A 609 11.97 12.49 45.84
C ALA A 609 13.05 12.42 46.91
N HIS A 610 13.32 11.23 47.43
CA HIS A 610 14.50 10.96 48.23
C HIS A 610 15.75 10.86 47.36
N HIS A 611 16.67 11.76 47.58
CA HIS A 611 18.00 11.80 47.00
C HIS A 611 18.92 10.66 47.50
N ARG A 612 19.58 9.98 46.57
CA ARG A 612 20.99 9.59 46.71
C ARG A 612 21.64 9.70 45.32
N GLY A 613 22.62 10.59 45.23
CA GLY A 613 23.44 10.69 44.00
C GLY A 613 23.95 12.11 43.67
N ARG A 614 24.83 12.65 44.51
CA ARG A 614 25.63 13.83 44.12
C ARG A 614 26.52 13.42 42.93
N GLY A 615 26.34 14.06 41.79
CA GLY A 615 27.30 13.88 40.71
C GLY A 615 26.91 14.38 39.30
N GLN A 616 25.67 14.72 39.04
CA GLN A 616 25.26 15.07 37.64
C GLN A 616 24.86 16.52 37.39
N PHE A 617 24.74 17.40 38.38
CA PHE A 617 24.33 18.78 38.16
C PHE A 617 25.44 19.73 37.64
N GLY A 618 26.69 19.33 37.71
CA GLY A 618 27.82 20.13 37.24
C GLY A 618 28.04 20.14 35.72
N ARG A 619 27.57 19.10 35.02
CA ARG A 619 27.78 18.97 33.56
C ARG A 619 26.76 19.70 32.67
N VAL A 620 25.56 19.89 33.15
CA VAL A 620 24.49 20.54 32.38
C VAL A 620 24.66 22.08 32.32
N TYR A 621 25.22 22.66 33.36
CA TYR A 621 25.48 24.11 33.40
C TYR A 621 26.67 24.54 32.51
N ARG A 622 27.68 23.70 32.34
CA ARG A 622 28.84 24.02 31.45
C ARG A 622 28.45 23.95 29.96
N ALA A 623 27.51 23.09 29.58
CA ALA A 623 27.05 22.98 28.19
C ALA A 623 26.20 24.20 27.75
N ARG A 624 25.46 24.85 28.67
CA ARG A 624 24.69 26.05 28.35
C ARG A 624 25.54 27.31 28.25
N SER A 625 26.63 27.43 28.99
CA SER A 625 27.55 28.57 28.88
C SER A 625 28.39 28.51 27.59
N GLN A 626 28.79 27.35 27.14
CA GLN A 626 29.53 27.21 25.87
C GLN A 626 28.64 27.51 24.63
N ARG A 627 27.32 27.19 24.66
CA ARG A 627 26.41 27.57 23.55
C ARG A 627 26.16 29.08 23.45
N ARG A 628 26.24 29.82 24.54
CA ARG A 628 26.09 31.32 24.49
C ARG A 628 27.35 32.01 23.96
N HIS A 629 28.53 31.47 24.13
CA HIS A 629 29.76 32.04 23.55
C HIS A 629 29.88 31.77 22.05
N HIS A 630 29.40 30.63 21.54
CA HIS A 630 29.43 30.35 20.09
C HIS A 630 28.44 31.24 19.28
N CYS A 631 27.36 31.71 19.91
CA CYS A 631 26.39 32.59 19.24
C CYS A 631 26.84 34.05 19.19
N ARG A 632 27.83 34.48 20.02
CA ARG A 632 28.41 35.83 19.94
C ARG A 632 29.48 35.93 18.85
N ASP A 633 30.22 34.92 18.57
CA ASP A 633 31.24 34.93 17.50
C ASP A 633 30.62 34.86 16.10
N CYS A 634 29.48 34.20 15.91
CA CYS A 634 28.77 34.21 14.63
C CYS A 634 28.18 35.60 14.28
N ARG A 635 27.86 36.44 15.27
CA ARG A 635 27.38 37.81 14.98
C ARG A 635 28.48 38.81 14.67
N ARG A 636 29.72 38.53 15.09
CA ARG A 636 30.89 39.38 14.79
C ARG A 636 31.44 39.14 13.38
N LYS A 637 31.31 37.93 12.84
CA LYS A 637 31.74 37.60 11.47
C LYS A 637 30.77 38.05 10.37
N ARG A 638 29.53 38.42 10.70
CA ARG A 638 28.57 38.98 9.73
C ARG A 638 28.61 40.51 9.57
N ARG A 639 29.43 41.24 10.34
CA ARG A 639 29.58 42.71 10.21
C ARG A 639 30.84 43.13 9.48
N LEU A 640 31.67 42.23 8.97
CA LEU A 640 32.93 42.54 8.26
C LEU A 640 32.93 42.05 6.79
N GLY A 641 31.75 41.72 6.22
CA GLY A 641 31.63 41.19 4.85
C GLY A 641 30.82 42.04 3.88
N THR A 642 30.61 43.33 4.16
CA THR A 642 29.93 44.24 3.22
C THR A 642 30.78 45.49 2.97
N LEU A 643 31.89 45.31 2.29
CA LEU A 643 32.63 46.35 1.58
C LEU A 643 33.56 45.65 0.57
N ASP A 644 33.17 45.67 -0.66
CA ASP A 644 33.90 45.62 -1.91
C ASP A 644 33.26 44.70 -2.96
N ALA A 645 32.28 45.23 -3.67
CA ALA A 645 31.87 44.75 -4.97
C ALA A 645 31.62 45.93 -5.90
N ARG A 646 32.69 46.64 -6.30
CA ARG A 646 32.69 47.48 -7.50
C ARG A 646 34.08 47.43 -8.14
N ARG A 647 34.13 46.78 -9.29
CA ARG A 647 35.08 46.86 -10.41
C ARG A 647 35.52 45.48 -10.89
N LEU A 648 34.92 45.09 -11.98
CA LEU A 648 35.60 44.34 -13.03
C LEU A 648 34.92 44.60 -14.37
N PRO A 649 35.68 44.88 -15.43
CA PRO A 649 35.14 45.25 -16.76
C PRO A 649 34.85 43.97 -17.58
N ALA A 650 33.89 44.15 -18.48
CA ALA A 650 33.62 43.24 -19.56
C ALA A 650 34.78 43.18 -20.56
N SER A 651 35.23 41.98 -20.96
CA SER A 651 35.63 41.66 -22.33
C SER A 651 36.07 40.18 -22.51
N ALA A 652 35.47 39.60 -23.55
CA ALA A 652 36.06 38.71 -24.53
C ALA A 652 36.24 37.21 -24.19
N TYR A 653 35.58 36.51 -25.03
CA TYR A 653 35.63 35.14 -25.57
C TYR A 653 34.83 34.07 -24.89
#